data_9fbbf724467d23cab36daac67219fe74
#
_entry.id   9fbbf724467d23cab36daac67219fe74
#
_cell.length_a   1.000
_cell.length_b   1.000
_cell.length_c   1.000
_cell.angle_alpha   90.00
_cell.angle_beta   90.00
_cell.angle_gamma   90.00
#
_symmetry.space_group_name_H-M   'P 1'
#
loop_
_entity.id
_entity.type
_entity.pdbx_description
1 polymer ?
#
loop_
_entity_poly.entity_id
_entity_poly.type
_entity_poly.pdbx_seq_one_letter_code
_entity_poly.pdbx_strand_id
1 'polypeptide(L)'
;MQHLAALLALALAGSPAMAVPGLGLRSTQMNISLGTTTTANSTPSWLPDFTQPPPTTFSALANGSLFSQWRPKAHFINPSQLTGDPTSLWADPKGSGAIFSTIYGYLRTISGASPFANALRATKTEDYVTFEDWDVTIGPGGMNDPLAIFDGKAIPNGYKGLPTLMYTAVSYSPITWRLDYVRGAERQAVAYSEDKGKTWKKVNAPPAIRAPPAGVDVTGFRDPYLFQSKAIDRALGLKGNLGKQWYATLSSGDHVQGARVFLYKQEHNDWLNWTYVGAPLAPPANTTFGEFAFTGNDGVNFECVSPTFLGPNGDDPNGIAALTMGAEGNKSVHSWQLFKLGQWKIGSPVEFEVHASGPLDWAAGYACTGVEDYKGGRRIYTCMFTEDFVTDGKYKQEWQNSLTLSREVFIKETAVRDNALARTRASWAVKLTNGSTVAADSPAIGKSKDGSLTIVTMGQRPVRELTKMRKKATKSWKESDLTLSPASVSKKPRGAQVQQTADGTYVFVPFSHSPSGRHWEMEATLTFDSKVLRSANASTFAAGITLLSGHNESAVLSYQPSNESVAITRDLALSSDLIYKDPQVGTLRLWDVKKGNGFTTESLQLRVFMDGSALEVFINDHFVLSTRVYYWYKDSTKMGFWYRLPAGIDASPSDEFKVRWSNVKVWEGLFDAYPKRSKNPIDLGVYTAPIGYPQPPKNPNGPLYYDDSYPIPSGLNDSRWSFQTWEGA
;
A
#
# COMPACT_ATOMS: atom_id res chain seq x y z
N MET A 1 19.12 -13.01 1.94
CA MET A 1 19.40 -13.20 3.38
C MET A 1 20.77 -12.70 3.85
N GLN A 2 21.65 -12.21 3.00
CA GLN A 2 22.97 -11.68 3.41
C GLN A 2 23.08 -10.15 3.35
N HIS A 3 22.16 -9.44 2.76
CA HIS A 3 22.29 -7.98 2.52
C HIS A 3 21.69 -7.07 3.60
N LEU A 4 20.87 -7.59 4.52
CA LEU A 4 20.39 -6.79 5.66
C LEU A 4 21.41 -6.68 6.81
N ALA A 5 22.43 -7.55 6.83
CA ALA A 5 23.50 -7.51 7.84
C ALA A 5 24.60 -6.48 7.52
N ALA A 6 24.72 -6.02 6.29
CA ALA A 6 25.77 -5.11 5.87
C ALA A 6 25.48 -3.63 6.21
N LEU A 7 24.24 -3.24 6.41
CA LEU A 7 23.86 -1.88 6.77
C LEU A 7 24.01 -1.55 8.27
N LEU A 8 24.17 -2.56 9.12
CA LEU A 8 24.42 -2.37 10.56
C LEU A 8 25.91 -2.35 10.95
N ALA A 9 26.84 -2.69 10.05
CA ALA A 9 28.25 -2.85 10.38
C ALA A 9 29.13 -1.62 10.11
N LEU A 10 28.62 -0.54 9.52
CA LEU A 10 29.41 0.66 9.22
C LEU A 10 29.27 1.82 10.21
N ALA A 11 28.51 1.65 11.28
CA ALA A 11 28.29 2.70 12.30
C ALA A 11 29.17 2.58 13.56
N LEU A 12 30.15 1.67 13.59
CA LEU A 12 30.98 1.43 14.79
C LEU A 12 32.49 1.55 14.49
N ALA A 13 32.93 2.67 13.94
CA ALA A 13 34.37 3.01 13.97
C ALA A 13 34.52 4.46 14.42
N GLY A 14 34.74 4.64 15.71
CA GLY A 14 35.08 5.91 16.31
C GLY A 14 36.51 6.31 15.94
N SER A 15 36.74 7.59 15.65
CA SER A 15 38.04 8.25 15.66
C SER A 15 37.96 9.63 16.31
N PRO A 16 39.04 10.09 16.96
CA PRO A 16 38.97 11.09 18.03
C PRO A 16 38.93 12.55 17.52
N ALA A 17 38.35 13.39 18.37
CA ALA A 17 38.28 14.82 18.19
C ALA A 17 39.64 15.48 18.06
N MET A 18 39.86 16.26 16.97
CA MET A 18 40.82 17.36 16.94
C MET A 18 40.04 18.67 16.78
N ALA A 19 40.22 19.54 17.73
CA ALA A 19 39.76 20.91 17.66
C ALA A 19 40.63 21.71 16.69
N VAL A 20 40.02 22.46 15.77
CA VAL A 20 40.67 23.48 14.94
C VAL A 20 39.84 24.77 15.05
N PRO A 21 40.49 25.95 15.25
CA PRO A 21 39.79 27.18 15.54
C PRO A 21 39.24 27.87 14.28
N GLY A 22 38.10 28.51 14.44
CA GLY A 22 37.59 29.69 13.77
C GLY A 22 37.90 29.91 12.28
N LEU A 23 36.94 29.53 11.42
CA LEU A 23 36.80 30.16 10.10
C LEU A 23 35.31 30.46 9.90
N GLY A 24 35.04 31.78 9.85
CA GLY A 24 33.69 32.27 9.54
C GLY A 24 33.27 31.83 8.15
N LEU A 25 32.36 30.87 8.10
CA LEU A 25 31.70 30.49 6.84
C LEU A 25 30.59 31.52 6.59
N ARG A 26 30.89 32.49 5.71
CA ARG A 26 29.87 33.23 5.00
C ARG A 26 29.02 32.23 4.22
N SER A 27 27.74 32.27 4.45
CA SER A 27 26.76 31.59 3.61
C SER A 27 26.86 32.14 2.19
N THR A 28 27.57 31.44 1.32
CA THR A 28 27.42 31.64 -0.12
C THR A 28 26.08 31.01 -0.50
N GLN A 29 25.04 31.83 -0.50
CA GLN A 29 23.86 31.54 -1.31
C GLN A 29 24.36 31.36 -2.73
N MET A 30 24.30 30.14 -3.22
CA MET A 30 24.45 29.90 -4.65
C MET A 30 23.17 30.43 -5.31
N ASN A 31 23.19 31.71 -5.67
CA ASN A 31 22.20 32.29 -6.58
C ASN A 31 22.44 31.62 -7.94
N ILE A 32 21.75 30.53 -8.22
CA ILE A 32 21.57 30.07 -9.58
C ILE A 32 20.61 31.06 -10.22
N SER A 33 21.15 32.08 -10.83
CA SER A 33 20.41 32.96 -11.74
C SER A 33 19.99 32.10 -12.93
N LEU A 34 18.77 31.60 -12.90
CA LEU A 34 18.11 31.08 -14.08
C LEU A 34 17.82 32.27 -14.98
N GLY A 35 18.75 32.57 -15.89
CA GLY A 35 18.54 33.51 -16.94
C GLY A 35 17.25 33.19 -17.69
N THR A 36 16.29 34.09 -17.62
CA THR A 36 15.10 34.09 -18.48
C THR A 36 15.52 34.42 -19.91
N THR A 37 16.04 33.43 -20.61
CA THR A 37 16.09 33.47 -22.07
C THR A 37 15.21 32.38 -22.59
N THR A 38 14.05 32.80 -23.07
CA THR A 38 13.17 32.03 -23.92
C THR A 38 13.89 31.66 -25.20
N THR A 39 14.67 30.58 -25.17
CA THR A 39 15.10 29.86 -26.36
C THR A 39 14.64 28.41 -26.26
N ALA A 40 14.01 27.99 -27.32
CA ALA A 40 13.39 26.70 -27.48
C ALA A 40 14.32 25.54 -27.09
N ASN A 41 13.77 24.57 -26.30
CA ASN A 41 14.14 23.16 -26.29
C ASN A 41 15.59 22.72 -25.99
N SER A 42 16.34 23.37 -25.13
CA SER A 42 17.55 22.75 -24.58
C SER A 42 17.22 22.08 -23.23
N THR A 43 17.38 20.77 -23.16
CA THR A 43 17.35 20.00 -21.91
C THR A 43 18.40 20.61 -20.96
N PRO A 44 18.07 20.93 -19.69
CA PRO A 44 19.04 21.44 -18.75
C PRO A 44 20.28 20.54 -18.68
N SER A 45 21.50 21.13 -18.71
CA SER A 45 22.76 20.39 -18.76
C SER A 45 23.00 19.45 -17.55
N TRP A 46 22.24 19.60 -16.48
CA TRP A 46 22.32 18.76 -15.27
C TRP A 46 21.36 17.57 -15.29
N LEU A 47 20.47 17.45 -16.31
CA LEU A 47 19.62 16.27 -16.46
C LEU A 47 20.40 15.13 -17.11
N PRO A 48 20.24 13.88 -16.65
CA PRO A 48 20.82 12.72 -17.31
C PRO A 48 20.32 12.57 -18.75
N ASP A 49 21.18 12.07 -19.62
CA ASP A 49 20.78 11.63 -20.94
C ASP A 49 20.23 10.18 -20.87
N PHE A 50 18.93 10.03 -20.87
CA PHE A 50 18.23 8.74 -20.80
C PHE A 50 18.30 7.92 -22.11
N THR A 51 19.16 8.27 -23.03
CA THR A 51 19.57 7.45 -24.20
C THR A 51 20.87 6.72 -23.95
N GLN A 52 21.63 7.14 -22.92
CA GLN A 52 22.90 6.55 -22.49
C GLN A 52 22.68 5.57 -21.33
N PRO A 53 23.59 4.64 -21.08
CA PRO A 53 23.53 3.74 -19.93
C PRO A 53 23.38 4.51 -18.60
N PRO A 54 22.68 3.93 -17.61
CA PRO A 54 22.55 4.53 -16.29
C PRO A 54 23.90 4.64 -15.59
N PRO A 55 24.04 5.57 -14.62
CA PRO A 55 25.22 5.63 -13.78
C PRO A 55 25.33 4.39 -12.89
N THR A 56 26.52 4.06 -12.46
CA THR A 56 26.76 2.95 -11.52
C THR A 56 26.39 3.32 -10.08
N THR A 57 26.28 4.60 -9.76
CA THR A 57 25.88 5.11 -8.45
C THR A 57 25.02 6.37 -8.60
N PHE A 58 24.05 6.56 -7.69
CA PHE A 58 23.26 7.79 -7.67
C PHE A 58 24.04 9.03 -7.23
N SER A 59 25.19 8.86 -6.57
CA SER A 59 26.05 9.99 -6.19
C SER A 59 26.57 10.78 -7.40
N ALA A 60 26.69 10.14 -8.56
CA ALA A 60 27.08 10.78 -9.82
C ALA A 60 26.02 11.75 -10.37
N LEU A 61 24.79 11.70 -9.86
CA LEU A 61 23.68 12.53 -10.31
C LEU A 61 23.50 13.76 -9.43
N ALA A 62 23.10 14.88 -10.03
CA ALA A 62 22.64 16.04 -9.29
C ALA A 62 21.35 15.74 -8.52
N ASN A 63 21.16 16.34 -7.35
CA ASN A 63 19.90 16.26 -6.63
C ASN A 63 18.76 16.88 -7.48
N GLY A 64 17.60 16.23 -7.47
CA GLY A 64 16.45 16.63 -8.28
C GLY A 64 16.56 16.30 -9.77
N SER A 65 17.68 15.73 -10.25
CA SER A 65 17.86 15.39 -11.67
C SER A 65 16.88 14.30 -12.14
N LEU A 66 16.36 13.50 -11.22
CA LEU A 66 15.36 12.47 -11.48
C LEU A 66 13.93 12.89 -11.08
N PHE A 67 13.70 14.16 -10.73
CA PHE A 67 12.39 14.61 -10.22
C PHE A 67 11.22 14.19 -11.11
N SER A 68 11.35 14.34 -12.42
CA SER A 68 10.28 14.04 -13.39
C SER A 68 10.40 12.66 -14.03
N GLN A 69 11.55 11.97 -13.88
CA GLN A 69 11.86 10.76 -14.63
C GLN A 69 10.83 9.63 -14.36
N TRP A 70 10.49 9.43 -13.09
CA TRP A 70 9.60 8.35 -12.64
C TRP A 70 8.35 8.85 -11.90
N ARG A 71 8.15 10.19 -11.87
CA ARG A 71 7.09 10.80 -11.09
C ARG A 71 5.70 10.43 -11.63
N PRO A 72 4.81 9.90 -10.78
CA PRO A 72 3.41 9.67 -11.15
C PRO A 72 2.67 10.97 -11.45
N LYS A 73 1.69 10.91 -12.35
CA LYS A 73 0.78 12.00 -12.71
C LYS A 73 -0.65 11.73 -12.28
N ALA A 74 -1.05 10.46 -12.31
CA ALA A 74 -2.42 10.02 -12.03
C ALA A 74 -2.60 9.56 -10.57
N HIS A 75 -1.51 9.23 -9.88
CA HIS A 75 -1.54 8.89 -8.47
C HIS A 75 -1.54 10.12 -7.57
N PHE A 76 -2.07 9.95 -6.36
CA PHE A 76 -1.85 10.94 -5.31
C PHE A 76 -0.37 10.98 -4.95
N ILE A 77 0.22 12.16 -4.95
CA ILE A 77 1.60 12.39 -4.53
C ILE A 77 1.73 13.83 -4.00
N ASN A 78 2.44 14.01 -2.89
CA ASN A 78 2.75 15.36 -2.40
C ASN A 78 3.57 16.15 -3.43
N PRO A 79 3.56 17.49 -3.38
CA PRO A 79 4.32 18.31 -4.33
C PRO A 79 5.79 17.94 -4.42
N SER A 80 6.43 17.67 -3.29
CA SER A 80 7.79 17.15 -3.12
C SER A 80 7.90 16.47 -1.75
N GLN A 81 9.06 15.99 -1.38
CA GLN A 81 9.35 15.35 -0.09
C GLN A 81 8.60 14.03 0.11
N LEU A 82 8.40 13.58 1.34
CA LEU A 82 7.75 12.32 1.66
C LEU A 82 6.23 12.39 1.44
N THR A 83 5.70 11.38 0.78
CA THR A 83 4.29 10.98 0.85
C THR A 83 4.23 9.70 1.66
N GLY A 84 4.00 9.81 2.95
CA GLY A 84 3.90 8.66 3.85
C GLY A 84 2.51 8.05 3.85
N ASP A 85 2.14 7.43 4.95
CA ASP A 85 0.90 6.69 5.11
C ASP A 85 -0.32 7.55 4.81
N PRO A 86 -1.34 7.01 4.11
CA PRO A 86 -2.64 7.67 4.04
C PRO A 86 -3.29 7.66 5.41
N THR A 87 -3.66 8.82 5.90
CA THR A 87 -4.17 8.99 7.25
C THR A 87 -5.31 9.99 7.31
N SER A 88 -6.09 9.96 8.37
CA SER A 88 -7.14 10.95 8.62
C SER A 88 -8.10 11.19 7.46
N LEU A 89 -8.29 10.16 6.62
CA LEU A 89 -9.21 10.23 5.50
C LEU A 89 -10.65 10.34 6.00
N TRP A 90 -11.41 11.29 5.48
CA TRP A 90 -12.82 11.41 5.81
C TRP A 90 -13.60 12.04 4.65
N ALA A 91 -14.89 11.74 4.57
CA ALA A 91 -15.81 12.36 3.60
C ALA A 91 -16.89 13.15 4.34
N ASP A 92 -17.31 14.28 3.73
CA ASP A 92 -18.44 15.03 4.21
C ASP A 92 -19.73 14.23 3.96
N PRO A 93 -20.51 13.89 5.00
CA PRO A 93 -21.80 13.22 4.82
C PRO A 93 -22.78 13.97 3.91
N LYS A 94 -22.63 15.29 3.77
CA LYS A 94 -23.43 16.13 2.87
C LYS A 94 -22.97 16.08 1.40
N GLY A 95 -21.91 15.29 1.10
CA GLY A 95 -21.50 14.99 -0.26
C GLY A 95 -20.61 16.04 -0.93
N SER A 96 -19.91 16.88 -0.15
CA SER A 96 -18.97 17.88 -0.70
C SER A 96 -17.60 17.33 -1.11
N GLY A 97 -17.44 15.99 -1.14
CA GLY A 97 -16.19 15.30 -1.46
C GLY A 97 -15.52 14.68 -0.25
N ALA A 98 -14.27 14.28 -0.42
CA ALA A 98 -13.44 13.69 0.62
C ALA A 98 -12.14 14.49 0.82
N ILE A 99 -11.59 14.39 2.02
CA ILE A 99 -10.28 14.90 2.37
C ILE A 99 -9.35 13.69 2.50
N PHE A 100 -8.26 13.71 1.74
CA PHE A 100 -7.18 12.75 1.84
C PHE A 100 -5.99 13.44 2.49
N SER A 101 -5.48 12.84 3.54
CA SER A 101 -4.27 13.31 4.20
C SER A 101 -3.20 12.23 4.17
N THR A 102 -1.96 12.63 4.24
CA THR A 102 -0.82 11.72 4.36
C THR A 102 0.14 12.22 5.42
N ILE A 103 0.89 11.31 5.98
CA ILE A 103 2.11 11.66 6.70
C ILE A 103 3.01 12.43 5.72
N TYR A 104 3.52 13.57 6.18
CA TYR A 104 4.37 14.46 5.41
C TYR A 104 5.62 14.79 6.21
N GLY A 105 6.78 14.48 5.66
CA GLY A 105 8.06 14.66 6.31
C GLY A 105 9.14 15.13 5.34
N TYR A 106 10.29 15.55 5.86
CA TYR A 106 11.45 15.91 5.06
C TYR A 106 12.23 14.69 4.61
N LEU A 107 12.72 14.70 3.37
CA LEU A 107 13.67 13.70 2.88
C LEU A 107 15.09 13.98 3.35
N ARG A 108 15.41 15.24 3.66
CA ARG A 108 16.73 15.66 4.09
C ARG A 108 16.68 16.24 5.47
N THR A 109 17.72 15.96 6.25
CA THR A 109 17.96 16.68 7.50
C THR A 109 18.26 18.12 7.16
N ILE A 110 17.38 19.04 7.56
CA ILE A 110 17.63 20.47 7.52
C ILE A 110 18.31 20.81 8.83
N SER A 111 19.43 21.56 8.78
CA SER A 111 20.15 21.98 10.00
C SER A 111 19.17 22.58 11.03
N GLY A 112 19.08 21.96 12.19
CA GLY A 112 18.19 22.36 13.28
C GLY A 112 16.75 21.83 13.21
N ALA A 113 16.38 21.06 12.17
CA ALA A 113 15.10 20.37 12.10
C ALA A 113 15.24 18.90 12.52
N SER A 114 14.29 18.42 13.34
CA SER A 114 14.18 16.97 13.57
C SER A 114 13.74 16.29 12.28
N PRO A 115 14.45 15.25 11.80
CA PRO A 115 14.02 14.48 10.64
C PRO A 115 12.68 13.75 10.85
N PHE A 116 12.17 13.74 12.09
CA PHE A 116 10.94 13.05 12.51
C PHE A 116 9.79 13.99 12.84
N ALA A 117 9.90 15.27 12.55
CA ALA A 117 8.81 16.18 12.74
C ALA A 117 7.70 15.92 11.69
N ASN A 118 7.23 14.66 11.59
CA ASN A 118 6.14 14.32 10.71
C ASN A 118 4.89 15.14 11.04
N ALA A 119 4.28 15.67 10.00
CA ALA A 119 3.04 16.44 10.04
C ALA A 119 2.01 15.76 9.13
N LEU A 120 0.76 16.21 9.16
CA LEU A 120 -0.24 15.79 8.18
C LEU A 120 -0.43 16.87 7.12
N ARG A 121 -0.33 16.47 5.86
CA ARG A 121 -0.67 17.30 4.72
C ARG A 121 -1.92 16.75 4.03
N ALA A 122 -2.83 17.62 3.65
CA ALA A 122 -4.09 17.18 3.05
C ALA A 122 -4.29 17.68 1.62
N THR A 123 -5.21 17.02 0.94
CA THR A 123 -5.79 17.43 -0.32
C THR A 123 -7.29 17.20 -0.30
N LYS A 124 -8.02 17.98 -1.07
CA LYS A 124 -9.44 17.76 -1.32
C LYS A 124 -9.64 17.01 -2.62
N THR A 125 -10.56 16.07 -2.63
CA THR A 125 -11.03 15.38 -3.84
C THR A 125 -12.55 15.32 -3.86
N GLU A 126 -13.14 15.49 -5.06
CA GLU A 126 -14.58 15.34 -5.26
C GLU A 126 -14.93 14.02 -5.97
N ASP A 127 -13.92 13.34 -6.51
CA ASP A 127 -14.09 12.16 -7.34
C ASP A 127 -13.05 11.05 -7.11
N TYR A 128 -12.23 11.16 -6.07
CA TYR A 128 -11.18 10.19 -5.68
C TYR A 128 -10.05 10.03 -6.70
N VAL A 129 -10.01 10.82 -7.76
CA VAL A 129 -9.00 10.73 -8.84
C VAL A 129 -8.42 12.09 -9.23
N THR A 130 -9.07 13.19 -8.84
CA THR A 130 -8.59 14.56 -9.05
C THR A 130 -8.43 15.22 -7.70
N PHE A 131 -7.29 15.84 -7.47
CA PHE A 131 -6.91 16.38 -6.17
C PHE A 131 -6.62 17.88 -6.25
N GLU A 132 -7.02 18.59 -5.21
CA GLU A 132 -6.64 19.97 -4.96
C GLU A 132 -5.75 20.05 -3.74
N ASP A 133 -4.51 20.48 -3.91
CA ASP A 133 -3.55 20.59 -2.81
C ASP A 133 -4.01 21.59 -1.76
N TRP A 134 -3.97 21.13 -0.51
CA TRP A 134 -3.97 22.00 0.66
C TRP A 134 -2.58 21.97 1.28
N ASP A 135 -2.38 22.78 2.30
CA ASP A 135 -1.11 22.85 3.01
C ASP A 135 -1.03 21.80 4.15
N VAL A 136 -0.01 21.88 4.98
CA VAL A 136 0.08 21.18 6.26
C VAL A 136 -1.12 21.58 7.12
N THR A 137 -1.90 20.58 7.53
CA THR A 137 -3.17 20.79 8.25
C THR A 137 -2.99 20.71 9.75
N ILE A 138 -2.00 19.95 10.21
CA ILE A 138 -1.60 19.84 11.61
C ILE A 138 -0.13 19.39 11.66
N GLY A 139 0.67 20.02 12.50
CA GLY A 139 2.08 19.66 12.72
C GLY A 139 2.37 19.35 14.19
N PRO A 140 3.54 18.82 14.51
CA PRO A 140 3.99 18.55 15.86
C PRO A 140 4.22 19.83 16.68
N GLY A 141 4.72 19.68 17.91
CA GLY A 141 5.10 20.79 18.81
C GLY A 141 4.04 21.16 19.83
N GLY A 142 2.98 20.36 19.96
CA GLY A 142 2.01 20.49 21.06
C GLY A 142 2.44 19.79 22.33
N MET A 143 1.65 19.95 23.37
CA MET A 143 1.87 19.31 24.68
C MET A 143 1.94 17.78 24.58
N ASN A 144 1.11 17.19 23.72
CA ASN A 144 1.02 15.74 23.57
C ASN A 144 1.95 15.18 22.51
N ASP A 145 2.37 15.99 21.53
CA ASP A 145 3.12 15.60 20.34
C ASP A 145 4.36 16.48 20.13
N PRO A 146 5.28 16.57 21.09
CA PRO A 146 6.44 17.44 20.95
C PRO A 146 7.35 17.06 19.78
N LEU A 147 7.33 15.82 19.33
CA LEU A 147 8.25 15.29 18.31
C LEU A 147 7.62 15.11 16.94
N ALA A 148 6.48 14.40 16.88
CA ALA A 148 5.85 14.03 15.62
C ALA A 148 4.36 13.75 15.79
N ILE A 149 3.68 13.70 14.65
CA ILE A 149 2.31 13.21 14.50
C ILE A 149 2.37 12.00 13.59
N PHE A 150 1.77 10.88 14.03
CA PHE A 150 1.55 9.70 13.22
C PHE A 150 0.06 9.57 12.88
N ASP A 151 -0.32 8.42 12.37
CA ASP A 151 -1.62 8.15 11.83
C ASP A 151 -2.77 8.37 12.79
N GLY A 152 -3.94 8.58 12.23
CA GLY A 152 -5.17 8.76 12.94
C GLY A 152 -6.41 8.65 12.05
N LYS A 153 -7.56 8.82 12.65
CA LYS A 153 -8.84 8.81 11.95
C LYS A 153 -9.63 10.08 12.21
N ALA A 154 -10.04 10.73 11.13
CA ALA A 154 -10.97 11.84 11.20
C ALA A 154 -12.41 11.37 11.00
N ILE A 155 -13.33 12.00 11.72
CA ILE A 155 -14.78 11.80 11.62
C ILE A 155 -15.48 13.15 11.46
N PRO A 156 -16.65 13.19 10.81
CA PRO A 156 -17.31 14.46 10.46
C PRO A 156 -17.95 15.17 11.65
N ASN A 157 -18.25 14.48 12.73
CA ASN A 157 -19.00 15.03 13.86
C ASN A 157 -18.58 14.36 15.18
N GLY A 158 -17.77 15.02 15.98
CA GLY A 158 -17.22 14.50 17.22
C GLY A 158 -17.13 15.56 18.32
N TYR A 159 -15.93 15.96 18.72
CA TYR A 159 -15.68 16.92 19.79
C TYR A 159 -16.38 18.26 19.51
N LYS A 160 -17.21 18.71 20.45
CA LYS A 160 -18.06 19.91 20.31
C LYS A 160 -18.99 19.89 19.09
N GLY A 161 -19.30 18.70 18.55
CA GLY A 161 -20.12 18.58 17.33
C GLY A 161 -19.40 19.00 16.05
N LEU A 162 -18.06 19.07 16.05
CA LEU A 162 -17.22 19.48 14.94
C LEU A 162 -16.48 18.26 14.32
N PRO A 163 -15.97 18.38 13.10
CA PRO A 163 -15.03 17.40 12.56
C PRO A 163 -13.90 17.16 13.57
N THR A 164 -13.64 15.91 13.87
CA THR A 164 -12.75 15.51 14.96
C THR A 164 -11.76 14.49 14.46
N LEU A 165 -10.50 14.67 14.79
CA LEU A 165 -9.37 13.81 14.51
C LEU A 165 -8.84 13.24 15.84
N MET A 166 -8.77 11.91 15.94
CA MET A 166 -7.91 11.24 16.92
C MET A 166 -6.67 10.78 16.19
N TYR A 167 -5.49 11.07 16.72
CA TYR A 167 -4.21 10.81 16.08
C TYR A 167 -3.18 10.34 17.08
N THR A 168 -2.15 9.67 16.61
CA THR A 168 -1.00 9.28 17.41
C THR A 168 -0.07 10.46 17.60
N ALA A 169 0.05 10.89 18.83
CA ALA A 169 0.91 11.96 19.29
C ALA A 169 2.22 11.35 19.82
N VAL A 170 3.36 11.69 19.19
CA VAL A 170 4.67 11.11 19.50
C VAL A 170 5.43 12.01 20.47
N SER A 171 5.79 11.46 21.62
CA SER A 171 6.53 12.15 22.66
C SER A 171 7.92 11.62 22.91
N TYR A 172 8.24 10.47 22.35
CA TYR A 172 9.56 9.83 22.43
C TYR A 172 9.87 9.07 21.13
N SER A 173 11.14 8.96 20.77
CA SER A 173 11.67 8.22 19.60
C SER A 173 13.11 7.77 19.92
N PRO A 174 13.60 6.67 19.30
CA PRO A 174 13.00 5.89 18.23
C PRO A 174 11.91 4.91 18.69
N ILE A 175 10.96 4.62 17.78
CA ILE A 175 9.86 3.70 18.01
C ILE A 175 9.88 2.68 16.88
N THR A 176 10.10 1.41 17.19
CA THR A 176 10.05 0.30 16.24
C THR A 176 9.82 -1.01 16.98
N TRP A 177 9.16 -1.96 16.36
CA TRP A 177 8.92 -3.29 16.93
C TRP A 177 10.22 -4.06 17.27
N ARG A 178 11.38 -3.58 16.84
CA ARG A 178 12.70 -4.20 17.10
C ARG A 178 13.35 -3.76 18.40
N LEU A 179 12.79 -2.73 19.04
CA LEU A 179 13.32 -2.12 20.26
C LEU A 179 12.32 -2.22 21.40
N ASP A 180 12.83 -2.22 22.63
CA ASP A 180 11.99 -2.13 23.83
C ASP A 180 11.15 -0.87 23.77
N TYR A 181 9.85 -1.01 24.04
CA TYR A 181 8.91 0.09 23.95
C TYR A 181 8.98 1.01 25.17
N VAL A 182 9.16 2.29 24.95
CA VAL A 182 9.06 3.31 26.00
C VAL A 182 7.59 3.64 26.25
N ARG A 183 7.08 3.22 27.38
CA ARG A 183 5.67 3.40 27.73
C ARG A 183 5.27 4.87 27.72
N GLY A 184 4.22 5.21 26.94
CA GLY A 184 3.78 6.58 26.71
C GLY A 184 4.52 7.33 25.61
N ALA A 185 5.42 6.68 24.86
CA ALA A 185 6.06 7.24 23.67
C ALA A 185 5.05 7.63 22.61
N GLU A 186 4.02 6.81 22.43
CA GLU A 186 2.88 7.01 21.56
C GLU A 186 1.60 7.17 22.41
N ARG A 187 0.87 8.22 22.16
CA ARG A 187 -0.35 8.60 22.88
C ARG A 187 -1.43 8.94 21.88
N GLN A 188 -2.71 8.79 22.26
CA GLN A 188 -3.78 9.17 21.34
C GLN A 188 -4.35 10.52 21.79
N ALA A 189 -4.14 11.54 20.96
CA ALA A 189 -4.60 12.89 21.20
C ALA A 189 -5.77 13.26 20.28
N VAL A 190 -6.49 14.32 20.64
CA VAL A 190 -7.67 14.78 19.91
C VAL A 190 -7.44 16.18 19.37
N ALA A 191 -7.85 16.39 18.11
CA ALA A 191 -7.94 17.69 17.47
C ALA A 191 -9.32 17.85 16.82
N TYR A 192 -9.73 19.08 16.57
CA TYR A 192 -10.99 19.41 15.90
C TYR A 192 -10.78 20.48 14.84
N SER A 193 -11.69 20.55 13.86
CA SER A 193 -11.61 21.49 12.77
C SER A 193 -12.83 22.40 12.74
N GLU A 194 -12.62 23.72 12.59
CA GLU A 194 -13.67 24.72 12.38
C GLU A 194 -13.85 25.07 10.90
N ASP A 195 -12.97 24.58 10.03
CA ASP A 195 -12.91 24.89 8.60
C ASP A 195 -13.03 23.65 7.70
N LYS A 196 -13.76 22.64 8.19
CA LYS A 196 -14.07 21.39 7.46
C LYS A 196 -12.82 20.55 7.12
N GLY A 197 -11.86 20.47 8.02
CA GLY A 197 -10.67 19.63 7.90
C GLY A 197 -9.52 20.28 7.14
N LYS A 198 -9.62 21.56 6.79
CA LYS A 198 -8.52 22.28 6.16
C LYS A 198 -7.39 22.55 7.15
N THR A 199 -7.75 22.86 8.42
CA THR A 199 -6.82 22.94 9.54
C THR A 199 -7.40 22.26 10.77
N TRP A 200 -6.52 21.74 11.64
CA TRP A 200 -6.90 21.08 12.88
C TRP A 200 -6.35 21.83 14.10
N LYS A 201 -7.23 22.10 15.06
CA LYS A 201 -6.88 22.69 16.35
C LYS A 201 -6.74 21.58 17.39
N LYS A 202 -5.57 21.43 17.98
CA LYS A 202 -5.33 20.48 19.07
C LYS A 202 -6.15 20.85 20.30
N VAL A 203 -6.76 19.85 20.92
CA VAL A 203 -7.44 20.05 22.20
C VAL A 203 -6.36 20.26 23.27
N ASN A 204 -6.43 21.38 24.00
CA ASN A 204 -5.51 21.68 25.09
C ASN A 204 -5.91 20.91 26.35
N ALA A 205 -5.61 19.62 26.36
CA ALA A 205 -5.89 18.67 27.44
C ALA A 205 -4.87 17.52 27.38
N PRO A 206 -4.71 16.71 28.44
CA PRO A 206 -3.97 15.47 28.39
C PRO A 206 -4.49 14.55 27.23
N PRO A 207 -3.66 13.62 26.72
CA PRO A 207 -4.10 12.74 25.67
C PRO A 207 -5.28 11.87 26.12
N ALA A 208 -6.20 11.60 25.20
CA ALA A 208 -7.40 10.81 25.45
C ALA A 208 -7.08 9.35 25.87
N ILE A 209 -6.01 8.79 25.28
CA ILE A 209 -5.46 7.50 25.69
C ILE A 209 -3.96 7.70 25.88
N ARG A 210 -3.50 7.57 27.13
CA ARG A 210 -2.17 8.02 27.55
C ARG A 210 -1.06 7.02 27.28
N ALA A 211 -1.37 5.72 27.34
CA ALA A 211 -0.40 4.65 27.25
C ALA A 211 -1.10 3.31 26.95
N PRO A 212 -0.36 2.28 26.54
CA PRO A 212 -0.87 0.92 26.38
C PRO A 212 -1.51 0.38 27.69
N PRO A 213 -2.34 -0.67 27.62
CA PRO A 213 -2.85 -1.35 28.82
C PRO A 213 -1.73 -1.79 29.75
N ALA A 214 -1.96 -1.72 31.07
CA ALA A 214 -0.96 -2.12 32.06
C ALA A 214 -0.59 -3.60 31.90
N GLY A 215 0.70 -3.94 32.12
CA GLY A 215 1.19 -5.32 32.10
C GLY A 215 1.37 -5.94 30.72
N VAL A 216 1.24 -5.16 29.64
CA VAL A 216 1.50 -5.62 28.26
C VAL A 216 2.83 -5.01 27.78
N ASP A 217 3.73 -5.86 27.29
CA ASP A 217 4.98 -5.45 26.65
C ASP A 217 4.72 -5.27 25.15
N VAL A 218 4.43 -4.02 24.75
CA VAL A 218 3.98 -3.70 23.40
C VAL A 218 5.14 -3.38 22.46
N THR A 219 4.96 -3.70 21.17
CA THR A 219 5.88 -3.35 20.08
C THR A 219 5.63 -1.95 19.50
N GLY A 220 4.47 -1.40 19.72
CA GLY A 220 3.98 -0.08 19.32
C GLY A 220 2.59 0.17 19.90
N PHE A 221 2.11 1.42 19.83
CA PHE A 221 0.78 1.77 20.34
C PHE A 221 0.21 2.96 19.58
N ARG A 222 -0.27 2.73 18.35
CA ARG A 222 -0.54 3.79 17.38
C ARG A 222 -1.75 3.54 16.49
N ASP A 223 -2.00 4.48 15.58
CA ASP A 223 -2.94 4.42 14.46
C ASP A 223 -4.40 4.24 14.94
N PRO A 224 -4.92 5.17 15.74
CA PRO A 224 -6.29 5.06 16.22
C PRO A 224 -7.28 5.14 15.05
N TYR A 225 -8.17 4.15 14.94
CA TYR A 225 -9.25 4.16 13.97
C TYR A 225 -10.61 4.25 14.67
N LEU A 226 -11.29 5.39 14.47
CA LEU A 226 -12.59 5.68 15.09
C LEU A 226 -13.74 5.11 14.29
N PHE A 227 -14.66 4.41 14.92
CA PHE A 227 -15.84 3.85 14.29
C PHE A 227 -16.98 3.59 15.26
N GLN A 228 -18.16 3.29 14.74
CA GLN A 228 -19.34 2.85 15.48
C GLN A 228 -19.76 1.48 14.96
N SER A 229 -20.29 0.60 15.83
CA SER A 229 -20.69 -0.75 15.43
C SER A 229 -21.79 -1.32 16.29
N LYS A 230 -22.90 -1.71 15.65
CA LYS A 230 -23.99 -2.47 16.28
C LYS A 230 -23.53 -3.87 16.70
N ALA A 231 -22.65 -4.48 15.92
CA ALA A 231 -22.13 -5.81 16.20
C ALA A 231 -21.34 -5.83 17.50
N ILE A 232 -20.45 -4.84 17.72
CA ILE A 232 -19.67 -4.72 18.96
C ILE A 232 -20.56 -4.30 20.12
N ASP A 233 -21.52 -3.38 19.92
CA ASP A 233 -22.50 -3.03 20.95
C ASP A 233 -23.19 -4.28 21.51
N ARG A 234 -23.66 -5.17 20.64
CA ARG A 234 -24.29 -6.44 21.04
C ARG A 234 -23.29 -7.41 21.66
N ALA A 235 -22.07 -7.50 21.14
CA ALA A 235 -21.01 -8.34 21.69
C ALA A 235 -20.69 -7.94 23.15
N LEU A 236 -20.75 -6.64 23.46
CA LEU A 236 -20.59 -6.10 24.82
C LEU A 236 -21.88 -6.12 25.65
N GLY A 237 -22.98 -6.64 25.13
CA GLY A 237 -24.25 -6.72 25.85
C GLY A 237 -24.96 -5.37 26.01
N LEU A 238 -24.61 -4.34 25.23
CA LEU A 238 -25.30 -3.05 25.28
C LEU A 238 -26.74 -3.19 24.76
N LYS A 239 -27.64 -2.45 25.40
CA LYS A 239 -29.08 -2.45 25.06
C LYS A 239 -29.52 -1.04 24.63
N GLY A 240 -30.45 -0.98 23.68
CA GLY A 240 -30.95 0.29 23.12
C GLY A 240 -29.93 0.93 22.16
N ASN A 241 -30.25 2.00 21.50
CA ASN A 241 -29.46 2.86 20.60
C ASN A 241 -28.18 2.25 19.96
N LEU A 242 -28.26 0.99 19.49
CA LEU A 242 -27.13 0.28 18.92
C LEU A 242 -26.54 1.01 17.70
N GLY A 243 -25.23 0.96 17.55
CA GLY A 243 -24.48 1.68 16.49
C GLY A 243 -24.28 3.16 16.78
N LYS A 244 -24.40 3.57 18.03
CA LYS A 244 -24.13 4.96 18.46
C LYS A 244 -22.91 5.07 19.37
N GLN A 245 -22.47 3.97 19.96
CA GLN A 245 -21.26 3.92 20.76
C GLN A 245 -20.03 4.09 19.90
N TRP A 246 -19.14 4.98 20.26
CA TRP A 246 -17.85 5.16 19.61
C TRP A 246 -16.83 4.17 20.17
N TYR A 247 -16.08 3.59 19.24
CA TYR A 247 -14.95 2.70 19.49
C TYR A 247 -13.70 3.24 18.79
N ALA A 248 -12.54 2.85 19.32
CA ALA A 248 -11.26 3.05 18.68
C ALA A 248 -10.50 1.71 18.66
N THR A 249 -10.03 1.27 17.49
CA THR A 249 -8.96 0.28 17.44
C THR A 249 -7.62 0.99 17.49
N LEU A 250 -6.64 0.34 18.14
CA LEU A 250 -5.24 0.74 18.13
C LEU A 250 -4.40 -0.42 17.65
N SER A 251 -3.47 -0.11 16.78
CA SER A 251 -2.49 -1.04 16.23
C SER A 251 -1.37 -1.27 17.22
N SER A 252 -0.94 -2.53 17.37
CA SER A 252 0.06 -2.91 18.35
C SER A 252 0.57 -4.33 18.11
N GLY A 253 1.43 -4.79 18.99
CA GLY A 253 1.89 -6.16 19.12
C GLY A 253 2.49 -6.40 20.48
N ASP A 254 3.00 -7.61 20.69
CA ASP A 254 3.76 -8.04 21.84
C ASP A 254 4.99 -8.78 21.31
N HIS A 255 6.17 -8.46 21.81
CA HIS A 255 7.43 -8.99 21.29
C HIS A 255 7.50 -10.53 21.29
N VAL A 256 6.83 -11.18 22.24
CA VAL A 256 6.80 -12.63 22.43
C VAL A 256 5.54 -13.26 21.86
N GLN A 257 4.39 -12.65 22.15
CA GLN A 257 3.09 -13.25 21.88
C GLN A 257 2.55 -12.94 20.49
N GLY A 258 3.03 -11.86 19.80
CA GLY A 258 2.65 -11.50 18.44
C GLY A 258 1.77 -10.27 18.32
N ALA A 259 1.27 -10.03 17.11
CA ALA A 259 0.51 -8.83 16.77
C ALA A 259 -0.81 -8.69 17.54
N ARG A 260 -1.26 -7.47 17.77
CA ARG A 260 -2.46 -7.15 18.59
C ARG A 260 -3.27 -6.04 17.97
N VAL A 261 -4.59 -6.18 18.06
CA VAL A 261 -5.53 -5.08 17.87
C VAL A 261 -6.14 -4.78 19.22
N PHE A 262 -5.87 -3.60 19.79
CA PHE A 262 -6.54 -3.16 20.99
C PHE A 262 -7.85 -2.46 20.68
N LEU A 263 -8.88 -2.69 21.47
CA LEU A 263 -10.19 -2.06 21.36
C LEU A 263 -10.44 -1.17 22.59
N TYR A 264 -10.80 0.07 22.32
CA TYR A 264 -11.22 1.05 23.31
C TYR A 264 -12.66 1.49 23.06
N LYS A 265 -13.37 1.83 24.12
CA LYS A 265 -14.74 2.35 24.10
C LYS A 265 -14.74 3.76 24.69
N GLN A 266 -15.41 4.71 24.04
CA GLN A 266 -15.62 6.05 24.57
C GLN A 266 -16.58 6.01 25.77
N GLU A 267 -16.26 6.73 26.84
CA GLU A 267 -17.12 6.86 28.01
C GLU A 267 -17.89 8.18 28.01
N HIS A 268 -19.15 8.13 28.42
CA HIS A 268 -20.01 9.29 28.65
C HIS A 268 -20.09 10.30 27.48
N ASN A 269 -19.89 9.87 26.24
CA ASN A 269 -19.74 10.76 25.08
C ASN A 269 -18.61 11.80 25.23
N ASP A 270 -17.63 11.53 26.09
CA ASP A 270 -16.46 12.37 26.30
C ASP A 270 -15.29 11.92 25.43
N TRP A 271 -14.88 12.77 24.49
CA TRP A 271 -13.79 12.49 23.54
C TRP A 271 -12.42 12.37 24.19
N LEU A 272 -12.29 12.77 25.44
CA LEU A 272 -11.05 12.68 26.22
C LEU A 272 -11.04 11.49 27.19
N ASN A 273 -12.12 10.69 27.23
CA ASN A 273 -12.27 9.59 28.18
C ASN A 273 -12.59 8.27 27.46
N TRP A 274 -11.63 7.35 27.48
CA TRP A 274 -11.72 6.06 26.77
C TRP A 274 -11.29 4.92 27.70
N THR A 275 -12.06 3.84 27.68
CA THR A 275 -11.79 2.64 28.48
C THR A 275 -11.33 1.50 27.57
N TYR A 276 -10.27 0.81 27.97
CA TYR A 276 -9.79 -0.41 27.32
C TYR A 276 -10.81 -1.54 27.47
N VAL A 277 -11.18 -2.16 26.36
CA VAL A 277 -12.18 -3.26 26.30
C VAL A 277 -11.49 -4.61 26.20
N GLY A 278 -10.38 -4.69 25.50
CA GLY A 278 -9.66 -5.94 25.26
C GLY A 278 -8.86 -5.94 23.96
N ALA A 279 -8.28 -7.08 23.64
CA ALA A 279 -7.57 -7.31 22.39
C ALA A 279 -8.34 -8.33 21.54
N PRO A 280 -9.34 -7.89 20.75
CA PRO A 280 -10.23 -8.81 20.03
C PRO A 280 -9.53 -9.63 18.94
N LEU A 281 -8.38 -9.21 18.45
CA LEU A 281 -7.55 -9.96 17.53
C LEU A 281 -6.12 -10.00 18.07
N ALA A 282 -5.61 -11.20 18.32
CA ALA A 282 -4.33 -11.44 18.97
C ALA A 282 -3.68 -12.74 18.45
N PRO A 283 -3.32 -12.81 17.14
CA PRO A 283 -2.66 -14.00 16.62
C PRO A 283 -1.28 -14.21 17.26
N PRO A 284 -0.82 -15.47 17.42
CA PRO A 284 0.53 -15.75 17.86
C PRO A 284 1.57 -15.17 16.87
N ALA A 285 2.78 -14.90 17.40
CA ALA A 285 3.85 -14.29 16.63
C ALA A 285 4.22 -15.10 15.37
N ASN A 286 4.33 -14.40 14.23
CA ASN A 286 4.75 -14.95 12.95
C ASN A 286 3.92 -16.15 12.48
N THR A 287 2.63 -16.19 12.80
CA THR A 287 1.72 -17.24 12.34
C THR A 287 1.03 -16.89 11.02
N THR A 288 0.51 -17.90 10.37
CA THR A 288 -0.33 -17.78 9.18
C THR A 288 -1.73 -18.32 9.48
N PHE A 289 -2.74 -17.71 8.89
CA PHE A 289 -4.12 -18.19 9.06
C PHE A 289 -4.38 -19.52 8.36
N GLY A 290 -3.58 -19.88 7.37
CA GLY A 290 -3.71 -21.10 6.59
C GLY A 290 -2.45 -21.35 5.79
N GLU A 291 -2.58 -21.58 4.48
CA GLU A 291 -1.43 -21.74 3.60
C GLU A 291 -0.76 -20.39 3.35
N PHE A 292 0.51 -20.25 3.75
CA PHE A 292 1.29 -19.01 3.69
C PHE A 292 1.22 -18.32 2.31
N ALA A 293 1.30 -19.10 1.23
CA ALA A 293 1.26 -18.58 -0.13
C ALA A 293 -0.02 -17.79 -0.46
N PHE A 294 -1.13 -18.04 0.25
CA PHE A 294 -2.41 -17.37 0.05
C PHE A 294 -2.77 -16.36 1.13
N THR A 295 -2.26 -16.53 2.34
CA THR A 295 -2.73 -15.80 3.52
C THR A 295 -1.75 -14.78 4.06
N GLY A 296 -0.48 -14.86 3.65
CA GLY A 296 0.57 -14.07 4.26
C GLY A 296 0.87 -14.47 5.69
N ASN A 297 1.47 -13.57 6.46
CA ASN A 297 1.91 -13.80 7.83
C ASN A 297 1.52 -12.62 8.73
N ASP A 298 1.10 -12.92 9.95
CA ASP A 298 0.62 -11.91 10.92
C ASP A 298 1.75 -11.13 11.61
N GLY A 299 3.01 -11.54 11.45
CA GLY A 299 4.15 -10.84 12.05
C GLY A 299 4.12 -10.82 13.58
N VAL A 300 4.66 -9.75 14.15
CA VAL A 300 4.68 -9.47 15.60
C VAL A 300 4.01 -8.13 15.95
N ASN A 301 3.80 -7.27 14.96
CA ASN A 301 3.20 -5.95 15.13
C ASN A 301 2.18 -5.68 14.03
N PHE A 302 1.04 -5.11 14.39
CA PHE A 302 0.10 -4.54 13.42
C PHE A 302 0.23 -3.02 13.36
N GLU A 303 -0.03 -2.47 12.17
CA GLU A 303 -0.11 -1.04 11.90
C GLU A 303 -1.38 -0.71 11.11
N CYS A 304 -1.88 0.50 11.23
CA CYS A 304 -3.00 1.05 10.45
C CYS A 304 -4.24 0.14 10.43
N VAL A 305 -4.59 -0.46 11.57
CA VAL A 305 -5.75 -1.36 11.67
C VAL A 305 -7.04 -0.59 11.41
N SER A 306 -7.72 -0.93 10.32
CA SER A 306 -8.95 -0.28 9.87
C SER A 306 -10.14 -1.26 9.87
N PRO A 307 -11.03 -1.22 10.88
CA PRO A 307 -12.30 -1.94 10.85
C PRO A 307 -13.20 -1.44 9.72
N THR A 308 -13.79 -2.36 8.99
CA THR A 308 -14.65 -2.04 7.85
C THR A 308 -15.84 -2.98 7.80
N PHE A 309 -17.03 -2.41 7.73
CA PHE A 309 -18.28 -3.14 7.61
C PHE A 309 -18.72 -3.09 6.15
N LEU A 310 -18.64 -4.24 5.47
CA LEU A 310 -18.87 -4.34 4.04
C LEU A 310 -20.24 -4.96 3.75
N GLY A 311 -20.98 -4.34 2.82
CA GLY A 311 -22.31 -4.79 2.44
C GLY A 311 -23.43 -4.35 3.40
N PRO A 312 -24.68 -4.63 3.06
CA PRO A 312 -25.86 -4.14 3.79
C PRO A 312 -25.99 -4.68 5.23
N ASN A 313 -25.42 -5.82 5.50
CA ASN A 313 -25.46 -6.50 6.81
C ASN A 313 -24.08 -6.57 7.47
N GLY A 314 -23.10 -5.80 7.00
CA GLY A 314 -21.73 -5.87 7.49
C GLY A 314 -21.57 -5.54 8.98
N ASP A 315 -22.48 -4.73 9.54
CA ASP A 315 -22.51 -4.36 10.96
C ASP A 315 -23.54 -5.16 11.79
N ASP A 316 -24.05 -6.24 11.25
CA ASP A 316 -24.88 -7.19 12.01
C ASP A 316 -23.99 -8.26 12.66
N PRO A 317 -24.41 -8.84 13.82
CA PRO A 317 -23.63 -9.88 14.49
C PRO A 317 -23.37 -11.13 13.63
N ASN A 318 -24.26 -11.42 12.69
CA ASN A 318 -24.10 -12.50 11.72
C ASN A 318 -23.54 -12.01 10.38
N GLY A 319 -23.26 -10.71 10.25
CA GLY A 319 -22.65 -10.10 9.08
C GLY A 319 -21.16 -10.36 9.03
N ILE A 320 -20.58 -10.25 7.84
CA ILE A 320 -19.13 -10.35 7.68
C ILE A 320 -18.51 -8.97 7.84
N ALA A 321 -17.61 -8.84 8.79
CA ALA A 321 -16.78 -7.66 8.99
C ALA A 321 -15.38 -7.90 8.40
N ALA A 322 -14.69 -6.83 8.08
CA ALA A 322 -13.30 -6.84 7.65
C ALA A 322 -12.44 -6.01 8.59
N LEU A 323 -11.23 -6.50 8.86
CA LEU A 323 -10.12 -5.73 9.40
C LEU A 323 -9.04 -5.70 8.32
N THR A 324 -8.49 -4.52 8.04
CA THR A 324 -7.31 -4.37 7.20
C THR A 324 -6.17 -3.83 8.04
N MET A 325 -4.94 -4.30 7.82
CA MET A 325 -3.79 -3.94 8.63
C MET A 325 -2.49 -4.13 7.87
N GLY A 326 -1.49 -3.34 8.21
CA GLY A 326 -0.08 -3.66 8.01
C GLY A 326 0.36 -4.71 9.04
N ALA A 327 1.20 -5.65 8.65
CA ALA A 327 1.79 -6.65 9.54
C ALA A 327 3.30 -6.67 9.38
N GLU A 328 4.01 -6.45 10.48
CA GLU A 328 5.45 -6.33 10.52
C GLU A 328 6.09 -7.46 11.35
N GLY A 329 7.40 -7.65 11.17
CA GLY A 329 8.17 -8.57 12.00
C GLY A 329 8.35 -9.95 11.42
N ASN A 330 7.95 -10.19 10.18
CA ASN A 330 8.27 -11.43 9.49
C ASN A 330 9.73 -11.40 9.02
N LYS A 331 10.51 -12.41 9.40
CA LYS A 331 11.93 -12.54 9.01
C LYS A 331 12.14 -12.80 7.52
N SER A 332 11.12 -13.24 6.80
CA SER A 332 11.22 -13.66 5.39
C SER A 332 10.67 -12.65 4.37
N VAL A 333 9.87 -11.69 4.82
CA VAL A 333 9.23 -10.68 3.96
C VAL A 333 9.27 -9.34 4.70
N HIS A 334 9.33 -8.23 3.98
CA HIS A 334 9.42 -6.90 4.59
C HIS A 334 8.21 -6.60 5.48
N SER A 335 7.06 -6.44 4.89
CA SER A 335 5.80 -6.18 5.59
C SER A 335 4.65 -6.69 4.74
N TRP A 336 3.57 -7.10 5.37
CA TRP A 336 2.35 -7.52 4.69
C TRP A 336 1.26 -6.49 4.84
N GLN A 337 0.56 -6.18 3.78
CA GLN A 337 -0.73 -5.50 3.87
C GLN A 337 -1.84 -6.55 3.80
N LEU A 338 -2.46 -6.82 4.93
CA LEU A 338 -3.43 -7.90 5.09
C LEU A 338 -4.87 -7.41 5.16
N PHE A 339 -5.80 -8.29 4.82
CA PHE A 339 -7.18 -8.25 5.25
C PHE A 339 -7.52 -9.50 6.06
N LYS A 340 -8.46 -9.36 6.99
CA LYS A 340 -9.13 -10.47 7.67
C LYS A 340 -10.63 -10.28 7.55
N LEU A 341 -11.32 -11.31 7.07
CA LEU A 341 -12.79 -11.37 7.08
C LEU A 341 -13.23 -12.26 8.22
N GLY A 342 -14.28 -11.84 8.92
CA GLY A 342 -14.76 -12.60 10.07
C GLY A 342 -15.95 -11.97 10.74
N GLN A 343 -16.19 -12.35 11.99
CA GLN A 343 -17.33 -11.91 12.78
C GLN A 343 -16.91 -11.52 14.19
N TRP A 344 -17.59 -10.52 14.74
CA TRP A 344 -17.46 -10.17 16.16
C TRP A 344 -18.26 -11.16 17.00
N LYS A 345 -17.56 -11.89 17.88
CA LYS A 345 -18.19 -12.86 18.78
C LYS A 345 -18.81 -12.17 19.98
N ILE A 346 -20.02 -12.62 20.35
CA ILE A 346 -20.66 -12.23 21.59
C ILE A 346 -19.93 -12.90 22.76
N GLY A 347 -19.45 -12.10 23.70
CA GLY A 347 -18.74 -12.62 24.88
C GLY A 347 -17.91 -11.55 25.57
N SER A 348 -17.33 -11.92 26.72
CA SER A 348 -16.37 -11.11 27.43
C SER A 348 -15.14 -11.97 27.73
N PRO A 349 -13.99 -11.67 27.15
CA PRO A 349 -13.68 -10.53 26.27
C PRO A 349 -14.32 -10.61 24.88
N VAL A 350 -14.43 -9.46 24.20
CA VAL A 350 -14.84 -9.38 22.80
C VAL A 350 -13.77 -10.00 21.93
N GLU A 351 -14.16 -10.85 20.98
CA GLU A 351 -13.26 -11.54 20.05
C GLU A 351 -13.68 -11.31 18.60
N PHE A 352 -12.72 -11.22 17.70
CA PHE A 352 -12.93 -11.22 16.25
C PHE A 352 -12.54 -12.59 15.69
N GLU A 353 -13.53 -13.41 15.36
CA GLU A 353 -13.31 -14.72 14.74
C GLU A 353 -13.00 -14.58 13.27
N VAL A 354 -11.77 -14.98 12.88
CA VAL A 354 -11.31 -14.89 11.48
C VAL A 354 -11.82 -16.09 10.69
N HIS A 355 -12.47 -15.82 9.56
CA HIS A 355 -12.93 -16.84 8.59
C HIS A 355 -12.08 -16.90 7.34
N ALA A 356 -11.45 -15.78 6.95
CA ALA A 356 -10.49 -15.70 5.85
C ALA A 356 -9.43 -14.63 6.14
N SER A 357 -8.23 -14.81 5.61
CA SER A 357 -7.14 -13.84 5.69
C SER A 357 -6.31 -13.90 4.42
N GLY A 358 -5.86 -12.77 3.92
CA GLY A 358 -4.98 -12.72 2.76
C GLY A 358 -4.38 -11.34 2.55
N PRO A 359 -3.43 -11.20 1.63
CA PRO A 359 -2.89 -9.91 1.24
C PRO A 359 -3.96 -9.04 0.57
N LEU A 360 -4.08 -7.80 1.06
CA LEU A 360 -4.87 -6.76 0.41
C LEU A 360 -4.08 -6.17 -0.79
N ASP A 361 -2.76 -6.13 -0.67
CA ASP A 361 -1.83 -5.82 -1.74
C ASP A 361 -0.61 -6.76 -1.64
N TRP A 362 -0.12 -7.26 -2.78
CA TRP A 362 0.90 -8.29 -2.79
C TRP A 362 2.34 -7.78 -2.78
N ALA A 363 2.56 -6.48 -2.93
CA ALA A 363 3.92 -5.95 -2.94
C ALA A 363 4.05 -4.58 -2.27
N ALA A 364 4.06 -3.49 -3.04
CA ALA A 364 4.45 -2.16 -2.56
C ALA A 364 3.32 -1.34 -1.93
N GLY A 365 2.09 -1.84 -1.89
CA GLY A 365 0.97 -1.19 -1.22
C GLY A 365 0.97 -1.49 0.28
N TYR A 366 1.10 -0.47 1.14
CA TYR A 366 1.18 -0.62 2.60
C TYR A 366 0.36 0.45 3.33
N ALA A 367 0.11 0.26 4.64
CA ALA A 367 -0.63 1.19 5.49
C ALA A 367 -1.99 1.59 4.90
N CYS A 368 -2.72 0.64 4.32
CA CYS A 368 -3.98 0.92 3.63
C CYS A 368 -5.07 1.38 4.61
N THR A 369 -5.73 2.47 4.28
CA THR A 369 -6.88 2.96 5.04
C THR A 369 -8.00 3.42 4.11
N GLY A 370 -9.19 3.65 4.65
CA GLY A 370 -10.35 3.91 3.84
C GLY A 370 -11.26 5.01 4.35
N VAL A 371 -12.12 5.46 3.42
CA VAL A 371 -13.17 6.45 3.65
C VAL A 371 -14.51 5.93 3.13
N GLU A 372 -15.59 6.31 3.79
CA GLU A 372 -16.94 6.06 3.27
C GLU A 372 -17.31 7.09 2.21
N ASP A 373 -17.63 6.60 1.02
CA ASP A 373 -18.29 7.39 0.00
C ASP A 373 -19.80 7.41 0.28
N TYR A 374 -20.26 8.37 1.07
CA TYR A 374 -21.66 8.48 1.45
C TYR A 374 -22.58 8.68 0.25
N LYS A 375 -22.11 9.29 -0.82
CA LYS A 375 -22.88 9.53 -2.05
C LYS A 375 -23.04 8.24 -2.87
N GLY A 376 -21.99 7.44 -2.93
CA GLY A 376 -21.96 6.20 -3.71
C GLY A 376 -22.31 4.95 -2.90
N GLY A 377 -22.41 5.04 -1.57
CA GLY A 377 -22.63 3.89 -0.69
C GLY A 377 -21.48 2.88 -0.76
N ARG A 378 -20.25 3.36 -0.98
CA ARG A 378 -19.06 2.54 -1.22
C ARG A 378 -18.01 2.79 -0.14
N ARG A 379 -17.10 1.85 0.00
CA ARG A 379 -15.89 2.03 0.76
C ARG A 379 -14.71 2.20 -0.18
N ILE A 380 -14.01 3.32 -0.08
CA ILE A 380 -12.86 3.68 -0.92
C ILE A 380 -11.59 3.58 -0.10
N TYR A 381 -10.62 2.84 -0.61
CA TYR A 381 -9.32 2.60 0.00
C TYR A 381 -8.20 3.19 -0.85
N THR A 382 -7.12 3.55 -0.18
CA THR A 382 -5.82 3.86 -0.76
C THR A 382 -4.73 3.39 0.19
N CYS A 383 -3.55 3.10 -0.33
CA CYS A 383 -2.40 2.63 0.43
C CYS A 383 -1.20 3.54 0.16
N MET A 384 -0.24 3.63 1.05
CA MET A 384 1.07 4.13 0.70
C MET A 384 1.68 3.21 -0.36
N PHE A 385 2.26 3.79 -1.40
CA PHE A 385 2.93 3.10 -2.48
C PHE A 385 4.43 3.32 -2.35
N THR A 386 5.12 2.36 -1.74
CA THR A 386 6.52 2.49 -1.34
C THR A 386 7.47 2.53 -2.53
N GLU A 387 8.66 3.11 -2.32
CA GLU A 387 9.77 3.10 -3.27
C GLU A 387 10.69 1.91 -3.03
N ASP A 388 11.35 1.42 -4.09
CA ASP A 388 12.28 0.28 -4.07
C ASP A 388 13.76 0.71 -4.14
N PHE A 389 14.11 1.88 -3.63
CA PHE A 389 15.51 2.31 -3.62
C PHE A 389 16.31 1.59 -2.53
N VAL A 390 17.48 1.09 -2.92
CA VAL A 390 18.48 0.53 -2.00
C VAL A 390 19.35 1.65 -1.40
N THR A 391 19.52 2.74 -2.14
CA THR A 391 20.36 3.89 -1.77
C THR A 391 19.61 5.21 -1.93
N ASP A 392 20.32 6.32 -1.92
CA ASP A 392 19.86 7.72 -1.87
C ASP A 392 19.06 8.20 -3.10
N GLY A 393 18.43 7.31 -3.86
CA GLY A 393 17.61 7.65 -5.03
C GLY A 393 16.52 8.68 -4.73
N LYS A 394 15.94 8.63 -3.53
CA LYS A 394 14.94 9.60 -3.05
C LYS A 394 15.42 11.06 -3.11
N TYR A 395 16.71 11.30 -2.85
CA TYR A 395 17.29 12.65 -2.93
C TYR A 395 17.50 13.12 -4.39
N LYS A 396 17.66 12.18 -5.30
CA LYS A 396 17.77 12.48 -6.73
C LYS A 396 16.41 12.80 -7.35
N GLN A 397 15.34 12.20 -6.79
CA GLN A 397 13.93 12.49 -7.14
C GLN A 397 13.39 13.75 -6.42
N GLU A 398 13.86 14.10 -5.21
CA GLU A 398 13.27 15.12 -4.32
C GLU A 398 11.81 14.81 -3.93
N TRP A 399 11.41 13.55 -4.04
CA TRP A 399 10.15 13.02 -3.54
C TRP A 399 10.32 11.54 -3.22
N GLN A 400 9.49 11.02 -2.34
CA GLN A 400 9.46 9.60 -1.98
C GLN A 400 8.02 9.17 -1.80
N ASN A 401 7.70 7.99 -2.31
CA ASN A 401 6.40 7.35 -2.27
C ASN A 401 5.30 8.16 -3.00
N SER A 402 4.16 7.54 -3.11
CA SER A 402 2.88 8.09 -3.55
C SER A 402 1.77 7.32 -2.84
N LEU A 403 0.50 7.64 -3.04
CA LEU A 403 -0.55 6.70 -2.72
C LEU A 403 -0.87 5.84 -3.94
N THR A 404 -1.39 4.64 -3.70
CA THR A 404 -1.99 3.81 -4.76
C THR A 404 -3.22 4.52 -5.35
N LEU A 405 -3.63 4.13 -6.52
CA LEU A 405 -4.91 4.57 -7.09
C LEU A 405 -6.05 4.21 -6.13
N SER A 406 -7.03 5.09 -6.03
CA SER A 406 -8.21 4.84 -5.21
C SER A 406 -8.92 3.58 -5.68
N ARG A 407 -9.22 2.68 -4.76
CA ARG A 407 -9.89 1.39 -5.02
C ARG A 407 -11.15 1.24 -4.18
N GLU A 408 -12.19 0.68 -4.76
CA GLU A 408 -13.39 0.27 -4.05
C GLU A 408 -13.15 -1.10 -3.44
N VAL A 409 -13.45 -1.28 -2.14
CA VAL A 409 -13.43 -2.57 -1.46
C VAL A 409 -14.83 -3.02 -1.12
N PHE A 410 -15.08 -4.32 -1.25
CA PHE A 410 -16.41 -4.91 -1.07
C PHE A 410 -16.30 -6.41 -0.74
N ILE A 411 -17.41 -7.03 -0.35
CA ILE A 411 -17.48 -8.49 -0.22
C ILE A 411 -17.74 -9.08 -1.61
N LYS A 412 -16.81 -9.90 -2.08
CA LYS A 412 -16.98 -10.66 -3.33
C LYS A 412 -17.43 -12.07 -3.02
N GLU A 413 -18.60 -12.44 -3.54
CA GLU A 413 -19.15 -13.79 -3.49
C GLU A 413 -19.04 -14.45 -4.87
N THR A 414 -18.56 -15.69 -4.91
CA THR A 414 -18.41 -16.44 -6.16
C THR A 414 -18.87 -17.89 -5.95
N ALA A 415 -19.82 -18.34 -6.76
CA ALA A 415 -20.23 -19.74 -6.77
C ALA A 415 -19.21 -20.55 -7.58
N VAL A 416 -18.56 -21.51 -6.93
CA VAL A 416 -17.49 -22.32 -7.49
C VAL A 416 -17.83 -23.80 -7.37
N ARG A 417 -17.16 -24.65 -8.14
CA ARG A 417 -17.28 -26.10 -8.03
C ARG A 417 -16.87 -26.56 -6.63
N ASP A 418 -17.71 -27.37 -5.99
CA ASP A 418 -17.39 -28.00 -4.70
C ASP A 418 -16.27 -29.04 -4.91
N ASN A 419 -15.09 -28.75 -4.37
CA ASN A 419 -13.95 -29.63 -4.37
C ASN A 419 -13.13 -29.48 -3.09
N ALA A 420 -12.18 -30.39 -2.83
CA ALA A 420 -11.38 -30.41 -1.61
C ALA A 420 -10.54 -29.13 -1.41
N LEU A 421 -10.11 -28.48 -2.49
CA LEU A 421 -9.29 -27.26 -2.41
C LEU A 421 -10.06 -26.07 -1.88
N ALA A 422 -11.38 -26.01 -2.09
CA ALA A 422 -12.24 -24.96 -1.54
C ALA A 422 -12.36 -25.04 0.00
N ARG A 423 -11.99 -26.15 0.60
CA ARG A 423 -12.09 -26.42 2.05
C ARG A 423 -10.78 -26.23 2.81
N THR A 424 -9.80 -25.57 2.21
CA THR A 424 -8.51 -25.23 2.85
C THR A 424 -8.58 -23.80 3.39
N ARG A 425 -8.15 -23.58 4.61
CA ARG A 425 -8.00 -22.22 5.18
C ARG A 425 -7.13 -21.37 4.25
N ALA A 426 -7.69 -20.25 3.79
CA ALA A 426 -7.03 -19.40 2.81
C ALA A 426 -7.62 -17.99 2.81
N SER A 427 -7.43 -17.25 1.71
CA SER A 427 -7.95 -15.89 1.51
C SER A 427 -9.44 -15.85 1.13
N TRP A 428 -10.19 -16.90 1.41
CA TRP A 428 -11.64 -16.98 1.22
C TRP A 428 -12.33 -17.75 2.34
N ALA A 429 -13.54 -17.35 2.67
CA ALA A 429 -14.48 -18.05 3.55
C ALA A 429 -15.55 -18.78 2.71
N VAL A 430 -16.36 -19.59 3.32
CA VAL A 430 -17.49 -20.27 2.67
C VAL A 430 -18.79 -19.77 3.26
N LYS A 431 -19.74 -19.37 2.39
CA LYS A 431 -21.10 -18.98 2.76
C LYS A 431 -21.98 -20.22 2.85
N LEU A 432 -22.60 -20.40 3.99
CA LEU A 432 -23.54 -21.49 4.24
C LEU A 432 -24.95 -21.17 3.71
N THR A 433 -25.78 -22.18 3.59
CA THR A 433 -27.17 -22.04 3.11
C THR A 433 -28.06 -21.16 4.00
N ASN A 434 -27.74 -21.05 5.29
CA ASN A 434 -28.41 -20.14 6.23
C ASN A 434 -27.90 -18.67 6.14
N GLY A 435 -26.96 -18.37 5.22
CA GLY A 435 -26.41 -17.05 4.99
C GLY A 435 -25.21 -16.68 5.86
N SER A 436 -24.88 -17.48 6.90
CA SER A 436 -23.65 -17.27 7.68
C SER A 436 -22.40 -17.66 6.89
N THR A 437 -21.24 -17.22 7.35
CA THR A 437 -19.94 -17.58 6.75
C THR A 437 -19.08 -18.33 7.77
N VAL A 438 -18.23 -19.22 7.27
CA VAL A 438 -17.28 -19.99 8.07
C VAL A 438 -15.95 -20.09 7.35
N ALA A 439 -14.90 -20.46 8.07
CA ALA A 439 -13.59 -20.77 7.47
C ALA A 439 -13.71 -21.93 6.47
N ALA A 440 -12.87 -21.95 5.47
CA ALA A 440 -12.89 -22.93 4.37
C ALA A 440 -12.67 -24.39 4.83
N ASP A 441 -12.05 -24.60 5.99
CA ASP A 441 -11.83 -25.91 6.62
C ASP A 441 -12.89 -26.30 7.65
N SER A 442 -13.96 -25.53 7.78
CA SER A 442 -15.02 -25.77 8.78
C SER A 442 -15.76 -27.08 8.53
N PRO A 443 -15.99 -27.89 9.57
CA PRO A 443 -16.81 -29.09 9.47
C PRO A 443 -18.29 -28.80 9.19
N ALA A 444 -18.74 -27.54 9.37
CA ALA A 444 -20.10 -27.11 9.08
C ALA A 444 -20.41 -27.04 7.57
N ILE A 445 -19.41 -27.14 6.71
CA ILE A 445 -19.60 -27.13 5.26
C ILE A 445 -20.17 -28.47 4.81
N GLY A 446 -21.43 -28.48 4.51
CA GLY A 446 -22.13 -29.66 3.95
C GLY A 446 -21.82 -29.85 2.46
N LYS A 447 -22.28 -31.00 1.90
CA LYS A 447 -22.25 -31.22 0.45
C LYS A 447 -23.36 -30.37 -0.21
N SER A 448 -23.01 -29.66 -1.24
CA SER A 448 -23.97 -28.94 -2.07
C SER A 448 -24.78 -29.90 -2.94
N LYS A 449 -26.09 -29.64 -3.08
CA LYS A 449 -26.99 -30.47 -3.93
C LYS A 449 -26.66 -30.34 -5.41
N ASP A 450 -26.05 -29.24 -5.84
CA ASP A 450 -25.76 -28.92 -7.25
C ASP A 450 -24.26 -28.90 -7.54
N GLY A 451 -23.43 -29.39 -6.62
CA GLY A 451 -21.98 -29.47 -6.75
C GLY A 451 -21.27 -28.11 -6.69
N SER A 452 -21.89 -27.06 -6.12
CA SER A 452 -21.28 -25.75 -5.95
C SER A 452 -21.16 -25.33 -4.47
N LEU A 453 -20.15 -24.52 -4.18
CA LEU A 453 -20.00 -23.76 -2.95
C LEU A 453 -19.94 -22.27 -3.28
N THR A 454 -20.43 -21.41 -2.39
CA THR A 454 -20.19 -19.97 -2.50
C THR A 454 -18.99 -19.60 -1.64
N ILE A 455 -17.91 -19.21 -2.28
CA ILE A 455 -16.74 -18.63 -1.60
C ILE A 455 -16.93 -17.13 -1.42
N VAL A 456 -16.37 -16.61 -0.34
CA VAL A 456 -16.41 -15.19 0.04
C VAL A 456 -15.00 -14.71 0.27
N THR A 457 -14.60 -13.60 -0.37
CA THR A 457 -13.30 -12.97 -0.20
C THR A 457 -13.42 -11.45 -0.21
N MET A 458 -12.33 -10.75 0.12
CA MET A 458 -12.24 -9.31 -0.06
C MET A 458 -12.20 -8.99 -1.56
N GLY A 459 -13.21 -8.31 -2.05
CA GLY A 459 -13.23 -7.74 -3.39
C GLY A 459 -12.53 -6.39 -3.43
N GLN A 460 -11.80 -6.13 -4.51
CA GLN A 460 -11.10 -4.86 -4.75
C GLN A 460 -11.10 -4.55 -6.24
N ARG A 461 -11.40 -3.32 -6.59
CA ARG A 461 -11.29 -2.84 -7.98
C ARG A 461 -10.98 -1.35 -8.00
N PRO A 462 -10.33 -0.84 -9.05
CA PRO A 462 -10.14 0.59 -9.24
C PRO A 462 -11.49 1.32 -9.22
N VAL A 463 -11.56 2.49 -8.59
CA VAL A 463 -12.81 3.26 -8.59
C VAL A 463 -13.26 3.55 -10.03
N ARG A 464 -14.57 3.52 -10.25
CA ARG A 464 -15.14 3.74 -11.60
C ARG A 464 -14.77 5.10 -12.19
N GLU A 465 -14.49 6.08 -11.36
CA GLU A 465 -14.12 7.45 -11.74
C GLU A 465 -12.79 7.50 -12.51
N LEU A 466 -11.91 6.51 -12.33
CA LEU A 466 -10.67 6.38 -13.11
C LEU A 466 -10.92 6.23 -14.62
N THR A 467 -12.11 5.76 -15.02
CA THR A 467 -12.47 5.71 -16.45
C THR A 467 -12.55 7.11 -17.10
N LYS A 468 -12.65 8.20 -16.30
CA LYS A 468 -12.55 9.57 -16.81
C LYS A 468 -11.20 9.84 -17.47
N MET A 469 -10.13 9.16 -17.02
CA MET A 469 -8.80 9.27 -17.60
C MET A 469 -8.78 8.85 -19.07
N ARG A 470 -9.56 7.83 -19.43
CA ARG A 470 -9.69 7.35 -20.82
C ARG A 470 -10.27 8.40 -21.77
N LYS A 471 -11.16 9.28 -21.28
CA LYS A 471 -11.75 10.36 -22.09
C LYS A 471 -10.72 11.42 -22.50
N LYS A 472 -9.61 11.52 -21.78
CA LYS A 472 -8.52 12.45 -22.03
C LYS A 472 -7.25 11.77 -22.57
N ALA A 473 -7.34 10.48 -22.86
CA ALA A 473 -6.23 9.74 -23.46
C ALA A 473 -5.81 10.39 -24.78
N THR A 474 -4.53 10.56 -24.97
CA THR A 474 -3.96 11.14 -26.21
C THR A 474 -4.03 10.14 -27.36
N LYS A 475 -4.01 8.84 -27.03
CA LYS A 475 -4.10 7.72 -27.99
C LYS A 475 -4.76 6.53 -27.33
N SER A 476 -5.49 5.75 -28.10
CA SER A 476 -5.99 4.45 -27.67
C SER A 476 -6.05 3.48 -28.86
N TRP A 477 -5.87 2.19 -28.56
CA TRP A 477 -5.95 1.14 -29.58
C TRP A 477 -6.43 -0.17 -28.97
N LYS A 478 -6.83 -1.07 -29.84
CA LYS A 478 -7.24 -2.44 -29.48
C LYS A 478 -6.39 -3.42 -30.29
N GLU A 479 -5.87 -4.44 -29.63
CA GLU A 479 -5.19 -5.55 -30.29
C GLU A 479 -6.20 -6.60 -30.78
N SER A 480 -5.83 -7.29 -31.82
CA SER A 480 -6.55 -8.47 -32.28
C SER A 480 -6.37 -9.60 -31.27
N ASP A 481 -7.38 -10.44 -31.12
CA ASP A 481 -7.28 -11.64 -30.30
C ASP A 481 -6.14 -12.54 -30.81
N LEU A 482 -5.34 -13.07 -29.89
CA LEU A 482 -4.26 -13.99 -30.20
C LEU A 482 -4.46 -15.29 -29.43
N THR A 483 -4.22 -16.42 -30.11
CA THR A 483 -4.14 -17.73 -29.46
C THR A 483 -2.76 -18.34 -29.74
N LEU A 484 -2.05 -18.73 -28.69
CA LEU A 484 -0.80 -19.47 -28.80
C LEU A 484 -0.96 -20.87 -28.22
N SER A 485 -0.27 -21.81 -28.87
CA SER A 485 -0.09 -23.21 -28.46
C SER A 485 1.25 -23.68 -29.00
N PRO A 486 1.81 -24.82 -28.56
CA PRO A 486 3.04 -25.38 -29.14
C PRO A 486 2.99 -25.46 -30.67
N ALA A 487 1.88 -25.92 -31.23
CA ALA A 487 1.67 -26.00 -32.66
C ALA A 487 1.67 -24.64 -33.40
N SER A 488 1.22 -23.56 -32.74
CA SER A 488 1.24 -22.22 -33.32
C SER A 488 2.64 -21.60 -33.25
N VAL A 489 3.39 -21.89 -32.21
CA VAL A 489 4.77 -21.39 -31.99
C VAL A 489 5.70 -21.96 -33.09
N SER A 490 5.57 -23.24 -33.43
CA SER A 490 6.35 -23.85 -34.49
C SER A 490 6.13 -23.21 -35.88
N LYS A 491 4.92 -22.66 -36.11
CA LYS A 491 4.58 -21.94 -37.36
C LYS A 491 5.02 -20.48 -37.37
N LYS A 492 5.67 -20.01 -36.28
CA LYS A 492 6.14 -18.64 -36.08
C LYS A 492 5.06 -17.58 -36.38
N PRO A 493 4.22 -17.19 -35.44
CA PRO A 493 3.23 -16.13 -35.65
C PRO A 493 3.87 -14.87 -36.24
N ARG A 494 3.16 -14.15 -37.09
CA ARG A 494 3.68 -12.95 -37.77
C ARG A 494 4.27 -11.95 -36.76
N GLY A 495 5.52 -11.59 -36.96
CA GLY A 495 6.25 -10.68 -36.11
C GLY A 495 6.75 -11.28 -34.78
N ALA A 496 6.47 -12.55 -34.50
CA ALA A 496 6.91 -13.20 -33.29
C ALA A 496 8.45 -13.34 -33.24
N GLN A 497 8.99 -13.03 -32.07
CA GLN A 497 10.36 -13.35 -31.68
C GLN A 497 10.30 -14.60 -30.80
N VAL A 498 11.08 -15.61 -31.19
CA VAL A 498 11.15 -16.90 -30.48
C VAL A 498 12.59 -17.13 -30.07
N GLN A 499 12.79 -17.33 -28.76
CA GLN A 499 14.08 -17.63 -28.18
C GLN A 499 14.02 -18.97 -27.46
N GLN A 500 14.91 -19.88 -27.83
CA GLN A 500 15.10 -21.14 -27.12
C GLN A 500 16.26 -21.03 -26.14
N THR A 501 16.04 -21.49 -24.94
CA THR A 501 17.02 -21.53 -23.86
C THR A 501 17.02 -22.92 -23.21
N ALA A 502 17.96 -23.17 -22.30
CA ALA A 502 18.01 -24.45 -21.60
C ALA A 502 16.76 -24.73 -20.73
N ASP A 503 16.06 -23.67 -20.31
CA ASP A 503 14.89 -23.74 -19.41
C ASP A 503 13.54 -23.61 -20.12
N GLY A 504 13.54 -23.46 -21.45
CA GLY A 504 12.32 -23.45 -22.25
C GLY A 504 12.36 -22.57 -23.50
N THR A 505 11.20 -22.46 -24.11
CA THR A 505 10.99 -21.62 -25.32
C THR A 505 10.19 -20.38 -24.95
N TYR A 506 10.76 -19.21 -25.16
CA TYR A 506 10.16 -17.91 -24.92
C TYR A 506 9.63 -17.33 -26.23
N VAL A 507 8.42 -16.80 -26.21
CA VAL A 507 7.77 -16.19 -27.37
C VAL A 507 7.29 -14.79 -27.00
N PHE A 508 7.71 -13.81 -27.78
CA PHE A 508 7.21 -12.44 -27.71
C PHE A 508 6.53 -12.10 -29.05
N VAL A 509 5.26 -11.69 -28.98
CA VAL A 509 4.52 -11.19 -30.14
C VAL A 509 4.19 -9.72 -29.88
N PRO A 510 4.81 -8.77 -30.60
CA PRO A 510 4.63 -7.35 -30.35
C PRO A 510 3.17 -6.94 -30.61
N PHE A 511 2.68 -5.99 -29.83
CA PHE A 511 1.42 -5.29 -30.10
C PHE A 511 1.53 -4.50 -31.41
N SER A 512 0.39 -4.20 -32.00
CA SER A 512 0.31 -3.39 -33.22
C SER A 512 0.85 -1.96 -32.99
N HIS A 513 0.74 -1.48 -31.76
CA HIS A 513 1.25 -0.18 -31.30
C HIS A 513 1.85 -0.33 -29.90
N SER A 514 2.74 0.57 -29.54
CA SER A 514 3.28 0.72 -28.19
C SER A 514 3.09 2.15 -27.71
N PRO A 515 2.97 2.36 -26.38
CA PRO A 515 2.95 3.71 -25.84
C PRO A 515 4.24 4.47 -26.19
N SER A 516 4.11 5.78 -26.37
CA SER A 516 5.27 6.69 -26.49
C SER A 516 5.73 7.21 -25.13
N GLY A 517 4.91 7.01 -24.10
CA GLY A 517 5.14 7.52 -22.75
C GLY A 517 4.90 6.49 -21.67
N ARG A 518 5.05 6.94 -20.42
CA ARG A 518 5.04 6.12 -19.21
C ARG A 518 3.74 6.21 -18.41
N HIS A 519 2.68 6.70 -19.03
CA HIS A 519 1.40 6.96 -18.39
C HIS A 519 0.28 6.36 -19.23
N TRP A 520 -0.10 5.12 -18.92
CA TRP A 520 -1.10 4.39 -19.70
C TRP A 520 -1.92 3.42 -18.82
N GLU A 521 -3.08 3.07 -19.30
CA GLU A 521 -3.95 2.04 -18.76
C GLU A 521 -4.17 0.95 -19.80
N MET A 522 -4.26 -0.32 -19.37
CA MET A 522 -4.57 -1.45 -20.22
C MET A 522 -5.64 -2.32 -19.57
N GLU A 523 -6.58 -2.80 -20.39
CA GLU A 523 -7.45 -3.93 -20.08
C GLU A 523 -7.08 -5.10 -20.97
N ALA A 524 -7.15 -6.32 -20.44
CA ALA A 524 -6.92 -7.55 -21.19
C ALA A 524 -7.65 -8.73 -20.53
N THR A 525 -7.99 -9.73 -21.34
CA THR A 525 -8.49 -11.02 -20.86
C THR A 525 -7.53 -12.12 -21.31
N LEU A 526 -7.04 -12.90 -20.34
CA LEU A 526 -6.15 -14.03 -20.60
C LEU A 526 -6.84 -15.32 -20.14
N THR A 527 -7.06 -16.24 -21.09
CA THR A 527 -7.76 -17.50 -20.87
C THR A 527 -6.83 -18.67 -21.09
N PHE A 528 -6.66 -19.50 -20.08
CA PHE A 528 -5.95 -20.76 -20.15
C PHE A 528 -6.91 -21.90 -20.46
N ASP A 529 -6.47 -22.89 -21.23
CA ASP A 529 -7.21 -24.14 -21.35
C ASP A 529 -7.26 -24.83 -19.97
N SER A 530 -8.41 -25.37 -19.60
CA SER A 530 -8.59 -26.02 -18.30
C SER A 530 -7.66 -27.23 -18.08
N LYS A 531 -7.19 -27.86 -19.16
CA LYS A 531 -6.21 -28.93 -19.09
C LYS A 531 -4.85 -28.46 -18.60
N VAL A 532 -4.42 -27.24 -18.99
CA VAL A 532 -3.16 -26.62 -18.56
C VAL A 532 -3.15 -26.41 -17.04
N LEU A 533 -4.27 -25.94 -16.48
CA LEU A 533 -4.39 -25.66 -15.06
C LEU A 533 -4.30 -26.92 -14.18
N ARG A 534 -4.37 -28.10 -14.77
CA ARG A 534 -4.35 -29.41 -14.11
C ARG A 534 -3.19 -30.31 -14.56
N SER A 535 -2.32 -29.81 -15.43
CA SER A 535 -1.21 -30.59 -15.98
C SER A 535 -0.03 -30.63 -15.03
N ALA A 536 0.43 -31.84 -14.69
CA ALA A 536 1.66 -32.05 -13.93
C ALA A 536 2.92 -31.58 -14.70
N ASN A 537 2.84 -31.48 -16.03
CA ASN A 537 3.94 -31.08 -16.90
C ASN A 537 4.05 -29.56 -17.06
N ALA A 538 3.16 -28.79 -16.44
CA ALA A 538 3.11 -27.33 -16.54
C ALA A 538 4.08 -26.58 -15.61
N SER A 539 5.06 -27.25 -15.00
CA SER A 539 5.88 -26.71 -13.90
C SER A 539 6.53 -25.34 -14.20
N THR A 540 6.94 -25.10 -15.43
CA THR A 540 7.53 -23.82 -15.86
C THR A 540 6.70 -23.10 -16.94
N PHE A 541 5.53 -23.62 -17.30
CA PHE A 541 4.64 -22.98 -18.25
C PHE A 541 4.09 -21.68 -17.68
N ALA A 542 4.17 -20.61 -18.45
CA ALA A 542 3.59 -19.33 -18.06
C ALA A 542 3.18 -18.51 -19.31
N ALA A 543 2.21 -17.63 -19.12
CA ALA A 543 1.80 -16.70 -20.18
C ALA A 543 1.37 -15.36 -19.56
N GLY A 544 1.49 -14.30 -20.35
CA GLY A 544 1.21 -12.96 -19.86
C GLY A 544 1.40 -11.87 -20.91
N ILE A 545 1.84 -10.72 -20.45
CA ILE A 545 2.05 -9.53 -21.26
C ILE A 545 3.37 -8.89 -20.89
N THR A 546 4.22 -8.61 -21.86
CA THR A 546 5.33 -7.67 -21.72
C THR A 546 4.76 -6.26 -21.66
N LEU A 547 4.93 -5.61 -20.53
CA LEU A 547 4.39 -4.28 -20.24
C LEU A 547 5.30 -3.17 -20.76
N LEU A 548 6.61 -3.44 -20.79
CA LEU A 548 7.62 -2.61 -21.44
C LEU A 548 8.81 -3.47 -21.85
N SER A 549 9.47 -3.09 -22.94
CA SER A 549 10.79 -3.62 -23.30
C SER A 549 11.55 -2.66 -24.22
N GLY A 550 12.87 -2.73 -24.16
CA GLY A 550 13.81 -1.96 -24.96
C GLY A 550 15.17 -1.90 -24.29
N HIS A 551 16.27 -1.72 -25.02
CA HIS A 551 17.63 -1.54 -24.47
C HIS A 551 18.01 -2.58 -23.39
N ASN A 552 17.63 -3.84 -23.54
CA ASN A 552 17.80 -4.89 -22.52
C ASN A 552 17.00 -4.66 -21.21
N GLU A 553 16.05 -3.73 -21.21
CA GLU A 553 15.09 -3.60 -20.12
C GLU A 553 13.80 -4.30 -20.47
N SER A 554 13.18 -4.95 -19.48
CA SER A 554 11.84 -5.50 -19.62
C SER A 554 11.09 -5.57 -18.28
N ALA A 555 9.77 -5.42 -18.36
CA ALA A 555 8.86 -5.78 -17.29
C ALA A 555 7.77 -6.68 -17.86
N VAL A 556 7.60 -7.87 -17.28
CA VAL A 556 6.64 -8.88 -17.76
C VAL A 556 5.68 -9.23 -16.64
N LEU A 557 4.40 -9.02 -16.90
CA LEU A 557 3.31 -9.57 -16.10
C LEU A 557 2.98 -10.96 -16.61
N SER A 558 3.10 -11.99 -15.78
CA SER A 558 2.83 -13.37 -16.16
C SER A 558 2.00 -14.12 -15.12
N TYR A 559 1.29 -15.13 -15.55
CA TYR A 559 0.62 -16.12 -14.71
C TYR A 559 1.21 -17.50 -14.98
N GLN A 560 1.58 -18.19 -13.88
CA GLN A 560 2.08 -19.56 -13.91
C GLN A 560 1.05 -20.49 -13.24
N PRO A 561 0.36 -21.33 -14.02
CA PRO A 561 -0.72 -22.17 -13.51
C PRO A 561 -0.29 -23.21 -12.46
N SER A 562 0.94 -23.75 -12.56
CA SER A 562 1.41 -24.84 -11.70
C SER A 562 1.51 -24.47 -10.22
N ASN A 563 1.77 -23.19 -9.92
CA ASN A 563 1.88 -22.64 -8.56
C ASN A 563 0.87 -21.53 -8.31
N GLU A 564 -0.10 -21.34 -9.19
CA GLU A 564 -1.16 -20.34 -9.08
C GLU A 564 -0.64 -18.92 -8.86
N SER A 565 0.54 -18.58 -9.44
CA SER A 565 1.18 -17.29 -9.18
C SER A 565 1.03 -16.29 -10.33
N VAL A 566 0.77 -15.05 -9.95
CA VAL A 566 0.96 -13.87 -10.77
C VAL A 566 2.32 -13.29 -10.43
N ALA A 567 3.16 -13.04 -11.43
CA ALA A 567 4.48 -12.47 -11.23
C ALA A 567 4.69 -11.25 -12.13
N ILE A 568 5.39 -10.24 -11.59
CA ILE A 568 5.98 -9.14 -12.36
C ILE A 568 7.48 -9.28 -12.25
N THR A 569 8.12 -9.70 -13.35
CA THR A 569 9.57 -9.70 -13.48
C THR A 569 10.03 -8.32 -13.94
N ARG A 570 11.18 -7.87 -13.42
CA ARG A 570 11.72 -6.52 -13.66
C ARG A 570 13.20 -6.61 -14.00
N ASP A 571 13.49 -6.82 -15.27
CA ASP A 571 14.86 -6.79 -15.79
C ASP A 571 15.15 -5.37 -16.26
N LEU A 572 15.82 -4.58 -15.40
CA LEU A 572 16.02 -3.16 -15.57
C LEU A 572 17.50 -2.82 -15.67
N ALA A 573 17.83 -1.73 -16.40
CA ALA A 573 19.21 -1.31 -16.63
C ALA A 573 19.92 -0.80 -15.37
N LEU A 574 19.17 -0.23 -14.40
CA LEU A 574 19.72 0.14 -13.11
C LEU A 574 20.23 -1.10 -12.35
N SER A 575 21.37 -0.99 -11.68
CA SER A 575 21.95 -2.10 -10.92
C SER A 575 21.09 -2.45 -9.68
N SER A 576 21.26 -3.68 -9.18
CA SER A 576 20.64 -4.11 -7.91
C SER A 576 21.19 -3.38 -6.69
N ASP A 577 22.32 -2.69 -6.81
CA ASP A 577 22.85 -1.84 -5.75
C ASP A 577 22.11 -0.51 -5.61
N LEU A 578 21.34 -0.13 -6.63
CA LEU A 578 20.56 1.12 -6.65
C LEU A 578 19.07 0.89 -6.37
N ILE A 579 18.51 -0.20 -6.89
CA ILE A 579 17.08 -0.54 -6.77
C ILE A 579 16.88 -2.03 -6.50
N TYR A 580 15.81 -2.37 -5.79
CA TYR A 580 15.35 -3.75 -5.70
C TYR A 580 14.70 -4.17 -7.02
N LYS A 581 15.21 -5.23 -7.65
CA LYS A 581 14.72 -5.75 -8.94
C LYS A 581 14.07 -7.12 -8.84
N ASP A 582 13.99 -7.70 -7.65
CA ASP A 582 13.41 -9.03 -7.47
C ASP A 582 11.99 -9.08 -8.01
N PRO A 583 11.60 -10.21 -8.64
CA PRO A 583 10.24 -10.38 -9.09
C PRO A 583 9.24 -10.19 -7.95
N GLN A 584 8.17 -9.46 -8.22
CA GLN A 584 7.06 -9.35 -7.29
C GLN A 584 6.04 -10.43 -7.62
N VAL A 585 5.64 -11.21 -6.61
CA VAL A 585 4.83 -12.40 -6.81
C VAL A 585 3.65 -12.41 -5.83
N GLY A 586 2.47 -12.70 -6.35
CA GLY A 586 1.27 -12.95 -5.57
C GLY A 586 0.54 -14.19 -6.03
N THR A 587 -0.23 -14.83 -5.17
CA THR A 587 -0.96 -16.06 -5.48
C THR A 587 -2.39 -15.75 -5.87
N LEU A 588 -2.83 -16.30 -6.99
CA LEU A 588 -4.18 -16.16 -7.52
C LEU A 588 -4.70 -17.50 -8.04
N ARG A 589 -5.67 -18.08 -7.33
CA ARG A 589 -6.37 -19.28 -7.79
C ARG A 589 -7.43 -18.94 -8.83
N LEU A 590 -7.43 -19.67 -9.95
CA LEU A 590 -8.51 -19.64 -10.93
C LEU A 590 -9.50 -20.76 -10.62
N TRP A 591 -10.75 -20.38 -10.39
CA TRP A 591 -11.82 -21.29 -10.00
C TRP A 591 -12.59 -21.82 -11.22
N ASP A 592 -13.19 -23.02 -11.08
CA ASP A 592 -14.30 -23.44 -11.93
C ASP A 592 -15.55 -22.76 -11.39
N VAL A 593 -15.94 -21.65 -11.98
CA VAL A 593 -17.10 -20.85 -11.55
C VAL A 593 -18.39 -21.39 -12.17
N LYS A 594 -19.48 -21.33 -11.40
CA LYS A 594 -20.79 -21.74 -11.85
C LYS A 594 -21.31 -20.80 -12.94
N LYS A 595 -21.72 -21.34 -14.07
CA LYS A 595 -22.33 -20.59 -15.17
C LYS A 595 -23.51 -21.37 -15.75
N GLY A 596 -24.73 -20.89 -15.47
CA GLY A 596 -25.96 -21.63 -15.77
C GLY A 596 -25.99 -22.98 -15.02
N ASN A 597 -26.20 -24.07 -15.74
CA ASN A 597 -26.23 -25.44 -15.19
C ASN A 597 -24.84 -26.11 -15.15
N GLY A 598 -23.78 -25.43 -15.55
CA GLY A 598 -22.42 -25.98 -15.61
C GLY A 598 -21.38 -25.13 -14.90
N PHE A 599 -20.13 -25.48 -15.13
CA PHE A 599 -18.98 -24.77 -14.61
C PHE A 599 -18.02 -24.39 -15.75
N THR A 600 -17.41 -23.23 -15.63
CA THR A 600 -16.40 -22.73 -16.56
C THR A 600 -15.19 -22.24 -15.77
N THR A 601 -13.99 -22.60 -16.19
CA THR A 601 -12.77 -22.08 -15.58
C THR A 601 -12.67 -20.56 -15.77
N GLU A 602 -12.33 -19.84 -14.72
CA GLU A 602 -12.10 -18.39 -14.78
C GLU A 602 -10.97 -18.03 -15.75
N SER A 603 -11.15 -16.90 -16.43
CA SER A 603 -10.06 -16.20 -17.12
C SER A 603 -9.51 -15.11 -16.21
N LEU A 604 -8.26 -14.70 -16.45
CA LEU A 604 -7.71 -13.50 -15.83
C LEU A 604 -8.29 -12.26 -16.54
N GLN A 605 -9.09 -11.49 -15.82
CA GLN A 605 -9.58 -10.18 -16.24
C GLN A 605 -8.61 -9.14 -15.70
N LEU A 606 -7.73 -8.66 -16.55
CA LEU A 606 -6.65 -7.75 -16.17
C LEU A 606 -7.07 -6.30 -16.35
N ARG A 607 -6.71 -5.47 -15.37
CA ARG A 607 -6.67 -4.02 -15.50
C ARG A 607 -5.36 -3.53 -14.94
N VAL A 608 -4.54 -2.89 -15.76
CA VAL A 608 -3.16 -2.53 -15.47
C VAL A 608 -2.96 -1.04 -15.67
N PHE A 609 -2.32 -0.38 -14.71
CA PHE A 609 -1.97 1.02 -14.77
C PHE A 609 -0.46 1.18 -14.66
N MET A 610 0.14 1.90 -15.60
CA MET A 610 1.52 2.36 -15.54
C MET A 610 1.52 3.87 -15.47
N ASP A 611 2.17 4.43 -14.44
CA ASP A 611 2.19 5.88 -14.21
C ASP A 611 3.55 6.32 -13.63
N GLY A 612 4.46 6.70 -14.50
CA GLY A 612 5.86 6.93 -14.12
C GLY A 612 6.54 5.61 -13.74
N SER A 613 6.98 5.47 -12.50
CA SER A 613 7.46 4.18 -11.97
C SER A 613 6.36 3.31 -11.36
N ALA A 614 5.19 3.87 -11.09
CA ALA A 614 4.10 3.16 -10.43
C ALA A 614 3.43 2.19 -11.40
N LEU A 615 3.36 0.91 -11.01
CA LEU A 615 2.66 -0.14 -11.74
C LEU A 615 1.67 -0.82 -10.80
N GLU A 616 0.37 -0.71 -11.13
CA GLU A 616 -0.69 -1.41 -10.39
C GLU A 616 -1.42 -2.40 -11.30
N VAL A 617 -1.57 -3.64 -10.83
CA VAL A 617 -2.25 -4.73 -11.51
C VAL A 617 -3.44 -5.19 -10.69
N PHE A 618 -4.63 -5.11 -11.27
CA PHE A 618 -5.87 -5.62 -10.71
C PHE A 618 -6.34 -6.81 -11.54
N ILE A 619 -6.72 -7.91 -10.87
CA ILE A 619 -7.19 -9.11 -11.53
C ILE A 619 -8.45 -9.63 -10.85
N ASN A 620 -9.48 -9.92 -11.67
CA ASN A 620 -10.72 -10.58 -11.23
C ASN A 620 -11.40 -9.90 -10.03
N ASP A 621 -11.28 -8.56 -9.91
CA ASP A 621 -11.88 -7.76 -8.83
C ASP A 621 -11.54 -8.24 -7.40
N HIS A 622 -10.39 -8.89 -7.18
CA HIS A 622 -9.95 -9.24 -5.82
C HIS A 622 -8.43 -9.30 -5.66
N PHE A 623 -7.67 -9.63 -6.69
CA PHE A 623 -6.21 -9.63 -6.62
C PHE A 623 -5.67 -8.26 -6.98
N VAL A 624 -4.75 -7.75 -6.17
CA VAL A 624 -4.02 -6.50 -6.44
C VAL A 624 -2.54 -6.70 -6.15
N LEU A 625 -1.71 -6.27 -7.10
CA LEU A 625 -0.27 -6.22 -6.94
C LEU A 625 0.24 -4.86 -7.40
N SER A 626 0.79 -4.08 -6.47
CA SER A 626 1.37 -2.77 -6.73
C SER A 626 2.90 -2.85 -6.65
N THR A 627 3.62 -2.34 -7.65
CA THR A 627 5.09 -2.37 -7.64
C THR A 627 5.69 -1.20 -8.39
N ARG A 628 7.00 -0.97 -8.20
CA ARG A 628 7.76 0.05 -8.92
C ARG A 628 8.52 -0.56 -10.08
N VAL A 629 8.58 0.18 -11.20
CA VAL A 629 9.36 -0.18 -12.40
C VAL A 629 10.19 1.03 -12.82
N TYR A 630 11.47 1.06 -12.43
CA TYR A 630 12.39 2.18 -12.69
C TYR A 630 13.17 1.95 -13.97
N TYR A 631 12.50 1.96 -15.11
CA TYR A 631 13.19 1.85 -16.38
C TYR A 631 13.92 3.15 -16.74
N TRP A 632 15.14 2.99 -17.19
CA TRP A 632 16.05 4.11 -17.45
C TRP A 632 15.81 4.74 -18.81
N TYR A 633 15.84 3.92 -19.85
CA TYR A 633 15.77 4.43 -21.22
C TYR A 633 14.37 4.91 -21.58
N LYS A 634 14.28 6.10 -22.19
CA LYS A 634 13.00 6.75 -22.53
C LYS A 634 12.16 5.99 -23.56
N ASP A 635 12.78 5.14 -24.38
CA ASP A 635 12.17 4.35 -25.44
C ASP A 635 12.01 2.86 -25.10
N SER A 636 12.26 2.47 -23.86
CA SER A 636 11.88 1.14 -23.34
C SER A 636 10.35 1.06 -23.14
N THR A 637 9.58 1.09 -24.25
CA THR A 637 8.11 1.19 -24.21
C THR A 637 7.39 0.10 -25.02
N LYS A 638 8.12 -0.85 -25.63
CA LYS A 638 7.49 -1.89 -26.45
C LYS A 638 6.65 -2.82 -25.58
N MET A 639 5.43 -3.06 -26.02
CA MET A 639 4.49 -4.00 -25.41
C MET A 639 4.23 -5.20 -26.32
N GLY A 640 3.80 -6.33 -25.73
CA GLY A 640 3.45 -7.49 -26.51
C GLY A 640 2.92 -8.66 -25.70
N PHE A 641 2.40 -9.64 -26.37
CA PHE A 641 2.01 -10.92 -25.77
C PHE A 641 3.26 -11.73 -25.44
N TRP A 642 3.28 -12.30 -24.25
CA TRP A 642 4.39 -13.08 -23.73
C TRP A 642 3.93 -14.51 -23.40
N TYR A 643 4.75 -15.50 -23.79
CA TYR A 643 4.41 -16.91 -23.64
C TYR A 643 5.69 -17.72 -23.43
N ARG A 644 5.70 -18.66 -22.48
CA ARG A 644 6.82 -19.53 -22.16
C ARG A 644 6.37 -20.98 -22.12
N LEU A 645 7.01 -21.81 -22.94
CA LEU A 645 6.88 -23.26 -22.89
C LEU A 645 8.00 -23.88 -22.04
N PRO A 646 7.73 -24.94 -21.25
CA PRO A 646 8.75 -25.70 -20.56
C PRO A 646 9.78 -26.30 -21.56
N ALA A 647 11.00 -26.56 -21.06
CA ALA A 647 12.01 -27.28 -21.83
C ALA A 647 11.52 -28.70 -22.18
N GLY A 648 11.89 -29.18 -23.37
CA GLY A 648 11.51 -30.52 -23.86
C GLY A 648 10.05 -30.65 -24.29
N ILE A 649 9.25 -29.61 -24.25
CA ILE A 649 7.95 -29.55 -24.91
C ILE A 649 8.20 -29.12 -26.35
N ASP A 650 8.43 -30.11 -27.21
CA ASP A 650 8.47 -29.88 -28.64
C ASP A 650 7.09 -29.45 -29.16
N ALA A 651 7.09 -28.91 -30.37
CA ALA A 651 5.88 -28.48 -31.09
C ALA A 651 4.93 -29.66 -31.39
N SER A 652 4.59 -30.42 -30.36
CA SER A 652 3.56 -31.46 -30.43
C SER A 652 2.24 -30.84 -30.83
N PRO A 653 1.43 -31.49 -31.67
CA PRO A 653 0.12 -30.99 -32.05
C PRO A 653 -0.89 -30.95 -30.88
N SER A 654 -0.44 -31.21 -29.65
CA SER A 654 -1.32 -31.13 -28.48
C SER A 654 -1.67 -29.66 -28.14
N ASP A 655 -2.94 -29.38 -27.91
CA ASP A 655 -3.45 -28.10 -27.40
C ASP A 655 -3.25 -27.96 -25.90
N GLU A 656 -2.35 -28.76 -25.28
CA GLU A 656 -2.21 -28.84 -23.82
C GLU A 656 -1.81 -27.50 -23.18
N PHE A 657 -1.01 -26.70 -23.88
CA PHE A 657 -0.51 -25.39 -23.39
C PHE A 657 -1.16 -24.21 -24.13
N LYS A 658 -2.44 -24.35 -24.48
CA LYS A 658 -3.17 -23.32 -25.22
C LYS A 658 -3.57 -22.15 -24.32
N VAL A 659 -3.25 -20.94 -24.78
CA VAL A 659 -3.62 -19.68 -24.14
C VAL A 659 -4.21 -18.73 -25.17
N ARG A 660 -5.26 -18.00 -24.78
CA ARG A 660 -5.89 -16.97 -25.60
C ARG A 660 -5.87 -15.64 -24.90
N TRP A 661 -5.39 -14.61 -25.57
CA TRP A 661 -5.53 -13.21 -25.23
C TRP A 661 -6.68 -12.62 -26.03
N SER A 662 -7.55 -11.88 -25.35
CA SER A 662 -8.68 -11.19 -25.96
C SER A 662 -8.98 -9.90 -25.22
N ASN A 663 -9.78 -9.03 -25.83
CA ASN A 663 -10.19 -7.73 -25.25
C ASN A 663 -9.01 -6.84 -24.83
N VAL A 664 -7.84 -6.98 -25.46
CA VAL A 664 -6.69 -6.14 -25.14
C VAL A 664 -6.92 -4.73 -25.67
N LYS A 665 -6.97 -3.76 -24.77
CA LYS A 665 -7.14 -2.34 -25.09
C LYS A 665 -6.16 -1.52 -24.25
N VAL A 666 -5.55 -0.53 -24.88
CA VAL A 666 -4.60 0.38 -24.22
C VAL A 666 -5.05 1.82 -24.42
N TRP A 667 -4.94 2.62 -23.37
CA TRP A 667 -5.17 4.07 -23.39
C TRP A 667 -3.91 4.74 -22.89
N GLU A 668 -3.31 5.58 -23.72
CA GLU A 668 -2.10 6.33 -23.42
C GLU A 668 -2.41 7.78 -23.05
N GLY A 669 -1.57 8.38 -22.23
CA GLY A 669 -1.68 9.77 -21.81
C GLY A 669 -2.69 9.95 -20.69
N LEU A 670 -2.50 9.20 -19.59
CA LEU A 670 -3.25 9.42 -18.37
C LEU A 670 -3.17 10.88 -17.95
N PHE A 671 -4.30 11.46 -17.56
CA PHE A 671 -4.34 12.86 -17.18
C PHE A 671 -3.70 13.11 -15.82
N ASP A 672 -3.33 14.35 -15.59
CA ASP A 672 -2.76 14.81 -14.33
C ASP A 672 -3.83 14.90 -13.25
N ALA A 673 -3.63 14.16 -12.16
CA ALA A 673 -4.50 14.18 -10.99
C ALA A 673 -4.52 15.55 -10.29
N TYR A 674 -3.53 16.41 -10.56
CA TYR A 674 -3.40 17.76 -9.97
C TYR A 674 -3.43 18.85 -11.05
N PRO A 675 -4.57 19.14 -11.64
CA PRO A 675 -4.66 20.07 -12.79
C PRO A 675 -4.25 21.51 -12.44
N LYS A 676 -4.34 21.90 -11.16
CA LYS A 676 -4.00 23.24 -10.68
C LYS A 676 -2.57 23.35 -10.12
N ARG A 677 -1.86 22.21 -9.93
CA ARG A 677 -0.50 22.20 -9.39
C ARG A 677 0.48 22.77 -10.40
N SER A 678 1.44 23.58 -9.93
CA SER A 678 2.55 24.07 -10.78
C SER A 678 3.30 22.91 -11.43
N LYS A 679 3.76 23.14 -12.64
CA LYS A 679 4.64 22.21 -13.38
C LYS A 679 6.13 22.56 -13.18
N ASN A 680 6.42 23.69 -12.55
CA ASN A 680 7.79 24.09 -12.22
C ASN A 680 8.23 23.40 -10.91
N PRO A 681 9.27 22.59 -10.90
CA PRO A 681 9.76 21.91 -9.69
C PRO A 681 10.09 22.87 -8.53
N ILE A 682 10.59 24.08 -8.82
CA ILE A 682 10.92 25.07 -7.78
C ILE A 682 9.68 25.47 -6.98
N ASP A 683 8.55 25.69 -7.65
CA ASP A 683 7.27 26.03 -7.00
C ASP A 683 6.73 24.88 -6.15
N LEU A 684 7.22 23.65 -6.36
CA LEU A 684 6.86 22.46 -5.61
C LEU A 684 7.79 22.21 -4.40
N GLY A 685 8.70 23.14 -4.12
CA GLY A 685 9.63 23.02 -2.99
C GLY A 685 10.84 22.11 -3.26
N VAL A 686 11.13 21.83 -4.53
CA VAL A 686 12.40 21.17 -4.91
C VAL A 686 13.54 22.15 -4.62
N TYR A 687 14.59 21.69 -3.94
CA TYR A 687 15.74 22.47 -3.46
C TYR A 687 15.45 23.51 -2.37
N THR A 688 14.23 23.65 -1.90
CA THR A 688 13.86 24.60 -0.84
C THR A 688 13.23 23.86 0.34
N ALA A 689 13.19 24.50 1.51
CA ALA A 689 12.37 23.98 2.60
C ALA A 689 10.90 23.91 2.15
N PRO A 690 10.16 22.83 2.46
CA PRO A 690 8.76 22.71 2.08
C PRO A 690 7.94 23.87 2.61
N ILE A 691 7.09 24.43 1.76
CA ILE A 691 6.16 25.49 2.15
C ILE A 691 5.16 24.91 3.17
N GLY A 692 4.89 25.66 4.23
CA GLY A 692 3.90 25.31 5.24
C GLY A 692 4.34 24.22 6.23
N TYR A 693 5.56 23.76 6.19
CA TYR A 693 6.06 22.82 7.19
C TYR A 693 6.17 23.52 8.58
N PRO A 694 5.63 22.92 9.65
CA PRO A 694 5.75 23.49 10.98
C PRO A 694 7.23 23.59 11.37
N GLN A 695 7.61 24.67 12.01
CA GLN A 695 8.95 24.81 12.55
C GLN A 695 9.21 23.68 13.54
N PRO A 696 10.38 23.04 13.51
CA PRO A 696 10.73 22.05 14.50
C PRO A 696 10.62 22.65 15.92
N PRO A 697 10.35 21.83 16.93
CA PRO A 697 10.38 22.28 18.30
C PRO A 697 11.68 23.05 18.59
N LYS A 698 11.61 24.19 19.23
CA LYS A 698 12.77 25.07 19.50
C LYS A 698 13.89 24.37 20.28
N ASN A 699 13.59 23.26 20.92
CA ASN A 699 14.57 22.45 21.62
C ASN A 699 14.35 20.97 21.34
N PRO A 700 14.90 20.42 20.23
CA PRO A 700 14.83 18.99 19.92
C PRO A 700 15.52 18.11 20.99
N ASN A 701 16.39 18.70 21.84
CA ASN A 701 17.03 18.07 22.98
C ASN A 701 16.38 18.48 24.30
N GLY A 702 15.22 19.15 24.28
CA GLY A 702 14.45 19.45 25.48
C GLY A 702 14.05 18.16 26.22
N PRO A 703 13.72 18.26 27.51
CA PRO A 703 13.30 17.08 28.24
C PRO A 703 12.15 16.41 27.48
N LEU A 704 12.32 15.11 27.23
CA LEU A 704 11.28 14.26 26.67
C LEU A 704 10.02 14.46 27.51
N TYR A 705 8.89 14.69 26.85
CA TYR A 705 7.65 14.93 27.56
C TYR A 705 7.20 13.61 28.18
N TYR A 706 7.37 13.49 29.46
CA TYR A 706 6.95 12.36 30.27
C TYR A 706 5.66 12.70 31.01
N ASP A 707 4.74 11.76 30.96
CA ASP A 707 3.70 11.69 31.98
C ASP A 707 4.39 11.21 33.29
N ASP A 708 4.45 12.04 34.31
CA ASP A 708 5.10 11.71 35.58
C ASP A 708 4.57 10.43 36.27
N SER A 709 3.42 9.91 35.81
CA SER A 709 2.86 8.63 36.24
C SER A 709 3.60 7.40 35.67
N TYR A 710 4.47 7.59 34.68
CA TYR A 710 5.24 6.51 34.03
C TYR A 710 6.74 6.85 34.06
N PRO A 711 7.49 6.43 35.07
CA PRO A 711 8.91 6.71 35.16
C PRO A 711 9.70 6.16 33.99
N ILE A 712 10.71 6.88 33.54
CA ILE A 712 11.65 6.45 32.52
C ILE A 712 12.28 5.14 32.98
N PRO A 713 12.23 4.05 32.18
CA PRO A 713 12.98 2.84 32.51
C PRO A 713 14.45 3.17 32.72
N SER A 714 15.04 2.63 33.79
CA SER A 714 16.47 2.83 34.09
C SER A 714 17.30 2.30 32.91
N GLY A 715 18.17 3.13 32.34
CA GLY A 715 19.03 2.78 31.22
C GLY A 715 18.73 3.51 29.91
N LEU A 716 17.63 4.29 29.82
CA LEU A 716 17.31 5.05 28.61
C LEU A 716 18.04 6.39 28.46
N ASN A 717 18.92 6.76 29.41
CA ASN A 717 19.86 7.88 29.24
C ASN A 717 21.06 7.58 28.33
N ASP A 718 20.97 6.49 27.59
CA ASP A 718 22.01 6.00 26.70
C ASP A 718 21.94 6.72 25.34
N SER A 719 23.09 7.04 24.77
CA SER A 719 23.27 7.64 23.44
C SER A 719 22.58 6.88 22.29
N ARG A 720 22.21 5.61 22.47
CA ARG A 720 21.41 4.82 21.54
C ARG A 720 20.05 5.44 21.22
N TRP A 721 19.55 6.28 22.08
CA TRP A 721 18.24 6.91 22.00
C TRP A 721 18.29 8.35 21.45
N SER A 722 19.43 8.73 20.85
CA SER A 722 19.55 10.03 20.20
C SER A 722 18.75 10.08 18.91
N PHE A 723 18.12 11.21 18.63
CA PHE A 723 17.35 11.46 17.41
C PHE A 723 18.11 11.23 16.09
N GLN A 724 19.43 11.07 16.16
CA GLN A 724 20.31 10.91 14.98
C GLN A 724 20.33 9.47 14.45
N THR A 725 19.81 8.48 15.16
CA THR A 725 19.95 7.06 14.82
C THR A 725 18.75 6.42 14.17
N TRP A 726 17.65 7.14 14.02
CA TRP A 726 16.48 6.60 13.35
C TRP A 726 16.48 6.97 11.85
N GLU A 727 17.18 6.22 11.05
CA GLU A 727 17.00 6.21 9.61
C GLU A 727 16.01 5.10 9.26
N GLY A 728 14.79 5.50 8.99
CA GLY A 728 13.79 4.74 8.27
C GLY A 728 13.30 3.45 8.93
N ALA A 729 12.04 3.42 9.26
CA ALA A 729 11.26 2.20 9.18
C ALA A 729 10.96 1.90 7.72
#